data_2c5158e074cd6810db08d138b90ce84e
#
_entry.id   2c5158e074cd6810db08d138b90ce84e
#
_cell.length_a   1.000
_cell.length_b   1.000
_cell.length_c   1.000
_cell.angle_alpha   90.00
_cell.angle_beta   90.00
_cell.angle_gamma   90.00
#
_symmetry.space_group_name_H-M   'P 1'
#
loop_
_entity.id
_entity.type
_entity.pdbx_description
1 polymer ?
#
loop_
_entity_poly.entity_id
_entity_poly.type
_entity_poly.pdbx_seq_one_letter_code
_entity_poly.pdbx_strand_id
1 'polypeptide(L)'
;MRFSVIINTYNRAGCLRDLLRALEYQTDPEFEVLVVNGPSTDRTADVLAEYAGRVRPYSCPLTNLSVSRNIGIAHAAGEVVAFIDDDGIPEPRWVAELKAGFTGPEVAAVGGIVYDHTGYTLEYANVVCDRWGNATGNVPPPLTPYQLPGADPFLHLMGGNSAYRRPVLAAVGGFDEEIEYFLDETELCLQLNTRGFRLEQSPRAAILHKSAPSHVRNDKRVLRRPFPVVKNKYYYCLQAARVCGRSAADAVADAGRFADQCLRSAEEWVARGLLTADEHREFVADVERGRAVGLERGATQARKCGVIPPPVPADYRRFPTRRPAGGRVSVGLVSSNYPPEPLGGVGRYTHALAAGLADLGHEVHVIARSPDHNRVDLEDGVWVHRMVPHDDGPWATPGQPPLVRRVLGWAAAAHAEVKRVASAHPLDVVSASVWDVEGLFCQLDDSLTTVTTVVTTLKTVVDLNPSWRATPGIPDLLALERELLRAARRLVGPSRDVLAKAARDFGRLGDPAPAVVPLGLPDRPAAPAPKPPGRVRVLTVGRLEERKGTDLFLAAAAELLPEFPDLEFVLVGNDAIPAERHPGTFRQWFEQEYGAEPWADRVVFRGEVPDEQLHAEYAACDVFCLPARYESFGLVLVEAMAHGRPVVAAAAGGMAEIVEDGATGFLAFPDSVPSLVAALRPLLADPVRRAEMGRAARRAFEARYTAAIMTRDTLAVFRAAAGGAARAA
;
A
#
# COMPACT_ATOMS: atom_id res chain seq x y z
N MET A 1 29.60 6.99 6.49
CA MET A 1 29.78 5.82 5.58
C MET A 1 28.83 5.99 4.41
N ARG A 2 29.37 6.10 3.18
CA ARG A 2 28.59 6.24 1.94
C ARG A 2 28.31 4.87 1.36
N PHE A 3 27.07 4.64 0.95
CA PHE A 3 26.63 3.39 0.35
C PHE A 3 26.41 3.53 -1.16
N SER A 4 26.77 2.48 -1.91
CA SER A 4 26.35 2.29 -3.30
C SER A 4 25.37 1.13 -3.33
N VAL A 5 24.10 1.41 -3.55
CA VAL A 5 23.05 0.39 -3.75
C VAL A 5 23.09 -0.06 -5.20
N ILE A 6 23.38 -1.35 -5.42
CA ILE A 6 23.42 -1.96 -6.74
C ILE A 6 22.16 -2.78 -6.95
N ILE A 7 21.45 -2.50 -8.03
CA ILE A 7 20.28 -3.22 -8.49
C ILE A 7 20.63 -3.88 -9.82
N ASN A 8 20.49 -5.21 -9.88
CA ASN A 8 20.66 -5.98 -11.10
C ASN A 8 19.26 -6.32 -11.64
N THR A 9 18.98 -5.99 -12.90
CA THR A 9 17.64 -6.18 -13.48
C THR A 9 17.72 -6.79 -14.88
N TYR A 10 16.71 -7.62 -15.22
CA TYR A 10 16.56 -8.22 -16.53
C TYR A 10 15.08 -8.51 -16.82
N ASN A 11 14.47 -7.76 -17.78
CA ASN A 11 13.06 -7.90 -18.18
C ASN A 11 12.08 -7.79 -17.02
N ARG A 12 12.25 -6.81 -16.11
CA ARG A 12 11.43 -6.60 -14.91
C ARG A 12 11.14 -5.11 -14.66
N ALA A 13 10.72 -4.39 -15.70
CA ALA A 13 10.47 -2.94 -15.64
C ALA A 13 9.53 -2.51 -14.50
N GLY A 14 8.46 -3.28 -14.24
CA GLY A 14 7.52 -2.99 -13.16
C GLY A 14 8.17 -3.10 -11.79
N CYS A 15 8.85 -4.21 -11.52
CA CYS A 15 9.56 -4.45 -10.26
C CYS A 15 10.62 -3.37 -9.98
N LEU A 16 11.43 -3.05 -11.01
CA LEU A 16 12.45 -1.99 -10.89
C LEU A 16 11.83 -0.64 -10.53
N ARG A 17 10.69 -0.28 -11.13
CA ARG A 17 9.99 0.99 -10.81
C ARG A 17 9.54 1.02 -9.36
N ASP A 18 8.96 -0.06 -8.86
CA ASP A 18 8.47 -0.17 -7.48
C ASP A 18 9.62 -0.09 -6.48
N LEU A 19 10.74 -0.79 -6.74
CA LEU A 19 11.94 -0.70 -5.93
C LEU A 19 12.54 0.72 -5.91
N LEU A 20 12.71 1.36 -7.07
CA LEU A 20 13.24 2.72 -7.13
C LEU A 20 12.35 3.72 -6.39
N ARG A 21 11.04 3.53 -6.46
CA ARG A 21 10.06 4.32 -5.68
C ARG A 21 10.21 4.06 -4.19
N ALA A 22 10.37 2.82 -3.75
CA ALA A 22 10.61 2.49 -2.35
C ALA A 22 11.88 3.13 -1.78
N LEU A 23 12.94 3.19 -2.57
CA LEU A 23 14.20 3.83 -2.19
C LEU A 23 14.06 5.35 -1.97
N GLU A 24 13.08 6.03 -2.59
CA GLU A 24 12.78 7.44 -2.31
C GLU A 24 12.36 7.70 -0.85
N TYR A 25 11.83 6.69 -0.17
CA TYR A 25 11.36 6.80 1.21
C TYR A 25 12.40 6.41 2.26
N GLN A 26 13.65 6.09 1.86
CA GLN A 26 14.71 5.77 2.82
C GLN A 26 14.98 6.91 3.79
N THR A 27 15.13 6.58 5.07
CA THR A 27 15.39 7.56 6.14
C THR A 27 16.82 8.08 6.12
N ASP A 28 17.79 7.23 5.76
CA ASP A 28 19.18 7.61 5.55
C ASP A 28 19.39 8.00 4.08
N PRO A 29 19.82 9.23 3.79
CA PRO A 29 20.00 9.70 2.40
C PRO A 29 21.42 9.50 1.85
N GLU A 30 22.35 8.97 2.65
CA GLU A 30 23.76 8.85 2.28
C GLU A 30 24.00 7.57 1.46
N PHE A 31 23.30 7.47 0.31
CA PHE A 31 23.50 6.40 -0.66
C PHE A 31 23.32 6.89 -2.10
N GLU A 32 23.96 6.22 -3.04
CA GLU A 32 23.73 6.32 -4.48
C GLU A 32 23.07 5.02 -4.98
N VAL A 33 22.45 5.08 -6.15
CA VAL A 33 21.84 3.92 -6.80
C VAL A 33 22.50 3.67 -8.17
N LEU A 34 23.01 2.47 -8.36
CA LEU A 34 23.50 1.96 -9.63
C LEU A 34 22.53 0.88 -10.11
N VAL A 35 22.07 0.98 -11.34
CA VAL A 35 21.24 -0.06 -11.96
C VAL A 35 22.03 -0.71 -13.09
N VAL A 36 22.30 -1.99 -12.97
CA VAL A 36 22.96 -2.77 -14.01
C VAL A 36 21.89 -3.57 -14.76
N ASN A 37 21.56 -3.09 -15.95
CA ASN A 37 20.55 -3.69 -16.81
C ASN A 37 21.15 -4.79 -17.68
N GLY A 38 20.62 -6.01 -17.60
CA GLY A 38 20.90 -7.11 -18.51
C GLY A 38 20.40 -6.81 -19.94
N PRO A 39 20.43 -7.80 -20.85
CA PRO A 39 19.97 -7.61 -22.24
C PRO A 39 18.43 -7.55 -22.31
N SER A 40 17.81 -6.60 -21.57
CA SER A 40 16.37 -6.45 -21.49
C SER A 40 15.74 -5.99 -22.79
N THR A 41 14.55 -6.54 -23.08
CA THR A 41 13.73 -6.25 -24.28
C THR A 41 12.37 -5.67 -23.94
N ASP A 42 12.06 -5.54 -22.63
CA ASP A 42 10.86 -4.92 -22.10
C ASP A 42 11.03 -3.40 -21.91
N ARG A 43 10.14 -2.78 -21.13
CA ARG A 43 10.16 -1.35 -20.84
C ARG A 43 11.18 -0.92 -19.76
N THR A 44 12.18 -1.75 -19.44
CA THR A 44 13.20 -1.41 -18.43
C THR A 44 13.96 -0.14 -18.80
N ALA A 45 14.25 0.07 -20.09
CA ALA A 45 14.91 1.30 -20.56
C ALA A 45 14.06 2.56 -20.32
N ASP A 46 12.73 2.46 -20.46
CA ASP A 46 11.80 3.57 -20.17
C ASP A 46 11.87 3.96 -18.69
N VAL A 47 11.85 2.97 -17.79
CA VAL A 47 12.00 3.20 -16.34
C VAL A 47 13.32 3.89 -16.02
N LEU A 48 14.43 3.47 -16.63
CA LEU A 48 15.73 4.13 -16.42
C LEU A 48 15.72 5.58 -16.92
N ALA A 49 15.00 5.87 -18.01
CA ALA A 49 14.83 7.22 -18.52
C ALA A 49 13.99 8.11 -17.56
N GLU A 50 12.93 7.56 -16.93
CA GLU A 50 12.14 8.25 -15.89
C GLU A 50 13.02 8.68 -14.69
N TYR A 51 14.08 7.92 -14.39
CA TYR A 51 15.02 8.18 -13.30
C TYR A 51 16.35 8.79 -13.75
N ALA A 52 16.39 9.34 -14.98
CA ALA A 52 17.61 9.95 -15.51
C ALA A 52 18.17 11.04 -14.57
N GLY A 53 19.49 11.01 -14.34
CA GLY A 53 20.17 11.92 -13.40
C GLY A 53 20.00 11.57 -11.92
N ARG A 54 19.09 10.65 -11.57
CA ARG A 54 18.85 10.17 -10.20
C ARG A 54 19.55 8.84 -9.93
N VAL A 55 19.60 7.95 -10.91
CA VAL A 55 20.33 6.68 -10.89
C VAL A 55 21.52 6.72 -11.84
N ARG A 56 22.47 5.83 -11.64
CA ARG A 56 23.62 5.59 -12.54
C ARG A 56 23.37 4.26 -13.28
N PRO A 57 22.89 4.30 -14.56
CA PRO A 57 22.61 3.10 -15.32
C PRO A 57 23.87 2.53 -15.97
N TYR A 58 23.99 1.22 -15.97
CA TYR A 58 25.03 0.43 -16.66
C TYR A 58 24.38 -0.72 -17.39
N SER A 59 25.09 -1.27 -18.40
CA SER A 59 24.61 -2.41 -19.17
C SER A 59 25.49 -3.64 -18.91
N CYS A 60 24.84 -4.79 -18.73
CA CYS A 60 25.50 -6.09 -18.74
C CYS A 60 25.08 -6.82 -20.03
N PRO A 61 26.02 -7.22 -20.92
CA PRO A 61 25.67 -7.87 -22.18
C PRO A 61 25.26 -9.35 -22.01
N LEU A 62 25.44 -9.90 -20.81
CA LEU A 62 25.21 -11.31 -20.49
C LEU A 62 24.07 -11.49 -19.50
N THR A 63 23.31 -12.58 -19.63
CA THR A 63 22.39 -13.05 -18.60
C THR A 63 23.19 -13.81 -17.53
N ASN A 64 24.00 -13.07 -16.76
CA ASN A 64 24.86 -13.58 -15.72
C ASN A 64 24.88 -12.60 -14.56
N LEU A 65 24.35 -13.03 -13.39
CA LEU A 65 24.16 -12.18 -12.22
C LEU A 65 25.50 -11.76 -11.61
N SER A 66 26.48 -12.66 -11.52
CA SER A 66 27.84 -12.37 -10.99
C SER A 66 28.56 -11.33 -11.84
N VAL A 67 28.50 -11.44 -13.17
CA VAL A 67 29.06 -10.41 -14.08
C VAL A 67 28.37 -9.07 -13.87
N SER A 68 27.05 -9.09 -13.79
CA SER A 68 26.24 -7.89 -13.56
C SER A 68 26.58 -7.22 -12.22
N ARG A 69 26.71 -8.00 -11.13
CA ARG A 69 27.14 -7.51 -9.81
C ARG A 69 28.57 -6.93 -9.85
N ASN A 70 29.51 -7.59 -10.53
CA ASN A 70 30.89 -7.10 -10.67
C ASN A 70 30.97 -5.78 -11.44
N ILE A 71 30.15 -5.59 -12.48
CA ILE A 71 30.02 -4.30 -13.18
C ILE A 71 29.58 -3.22 -12.19
N GLY A 72 28.54 -3.50 -11.39
CA GLY A 72 28.09 -2.57 -10.35
C GLY A 72 29.16 -2.22 -9.34
N ILE A 73 29.89 -3.22 -8.81
CA ILE A 73 31.01 -3.01 -7.85
C ILE A 73 32.12 -2.16 -8.45
N ALA A 74 32.49 -2.42 -9.71
CA ALA A 74 33.52 -1.66 -10.40
C ALA A 74 33.24 -0.17 -10.48
N HIS A 75 31.97 0.19 -10.65
CA HIS A 75 31.50 1.56 -10.78
C HIS A 75 31.00 2.20 -9.47
N ALA A 76 30.88 1.44 -8.39
CA ALA A 76 30.47 1.94 -7.09
C ALA A 76 31.46 2.96 -6.52
N ALA A 77 30.98 4.14 -6.09
CA ALA A 77 31.79 5.19 -5.50
C ALA A 77 31.67 5.27 -3.96
N GLY A 78 30.78 4.47 -3.37
CA GLY A 78 30.59 4.34 -1.92
C GLY A 78 31.66 3.49 -1.25
N GLU A 79 31.77 3.63 0.07
CA GLU A 79 32.66 2.83 0.94
C GLU A 79 32.13 1.40 1.13
N VAL A 80 30.81 1.26 1.04
CA VAL A 80 30.06 0.02 1.15
C VAL A 80 29.19 -0.16 -0.09
N VAL A 81 29.12 -1.38 -0.59
CA VAL A 81 28.25 -1.80 -1.68
C VAL A 81 27.13 -2.64 -1.08
N ALA A 82 25.90 -2.23 -1.29
CA ALA A 82 24.71 -2.98 -0.90
C ALA A 82 24.01 -3.54 -2.14
N PHE A 83 23.52 -4.76 -2.05
CA PHE A 83 22.75 -5.43 -3.10
C PHE A 83 21.31 -5.58 -2.66
N ILE A 84 20.40 -5.30 -3.58
CA ILE A 84 18.97 -5.59 -3.46
C ILE A 84 18.48 -6.07 -4.83
N ASP A 85 17.68 -7.15 -4.83
CA ASP A 85 17.07 -7.67 -6.04
C ASP A 85 16.00 -6.70 -6.58
N ASP A 86 15.82 -6.66 -7.89
CA ASP A 86 14.90 -5.73 -8.55
C ASP A 86 13.41 -5.91 -8.16
N ASP A 87 13.06 -7.06 -7.56
CA ASP A 87 11.76 -7.37 -6.98
C ASP A 87 11.76 -7.35 -5.43
N GLY A 88 12.78 -6.76 -4.82
CA GLY A 88 12.87 -6.48 -3.39
C GLY A 88 12.34 -5.09 -3.06
N ILE A 89 11.45 -4.99 -2.07
CA ILE A 89 10.93 -3.70 -1.57
C ILE A 89 11.55 -3.44 -0.20
N PRO A 90 12.49 -2.49 -0.07
CA PRO A 90 13.16 -2.21 1.20
C PRO A 90 12.26 -1.39 2.12
N GLU A 91 12.25 -1.76 3.41
CA GLU A 91 11.61 -0.92 4.42
C GLU A 91 12.31 0.44 4.58
N PRO A 92 11.64 1.49 5.08
CA PRO A 92 12.18 2.86 5.10
C PRO A 92 13.51 3.03 5.84
N ARG A 93 13.83 2.15 6.77
CA ARG A 93 15.08 2.18 7.56
C ARG A 93 16.17 1.24 7.04
N TRP A 94 15.95 0.55 5.94
CA TRP A 94 16.83 -0.49 5.43
C TRP A 94 18.30 -0.06 5.29
N VAL A 95 18.57 1.09 4.65
CA VAL A 95 19.95 1.62 4.54
C VAL A 95 20.54 1.95 5.91
N ALA A 96 19.77 2.57 6.80
CA ALA A 96 20.22 2.94 8.15
C ALA A 96 20.56 1.69 8.99
N GLU A 97 19.71 0.64 8.92
CA GLU A 97 19.88 -0.59 9.68
C GLU A 97 21.03 -1.45 9.14
N LEU A 98 21.27 -1.46 7.83
CA LEU A 98 22.49 -2.06 7.26
C LEU A 98 23.76 -1.33 7.74
N LYS A 99 23.74 0.02 7.76
CA LYS A 99 24.87 0.82 8.26
C LYS A 99 25.16 0.53 9.73
N ALA A 100 24.14 0.41 10.56
CA ALA A 100 24.27 0.12 11.98
C ALA A 100 24.94 -1.24 12.25
N GLY A 101 24.81 -2.20 11.32
CA GLY A 101 25.45 -3.50 11.42
C GLY A 101 26.98 -3.47 11.25
N PHE A 102 27.57 -2.45 10.65
CA PHE A 102 29.03 -2.28 10.52
C PHE A 102 29.63 -1.72 11.81
N THR A 103 29.57 -2.50 12.88
CA THR A 103 29.95 -2.10 14.24
C THR A 103 31.45 -1.89 14.45
N GLY A 104 32.29 -2.43 13.57
CA GLY A 104 33.76 -2.28 13.63
C GLY A 104 34.42 -2.53 12.25
N PRO A 105 35.70 -2.26 12.12
CA PRO A 105 36.45 -2.47 10.87
C PRO A 105 36.55 -3.95 10.48
N GLU A 106 36.45 -4.87 11.43
CA GLU A 106 36.51 -6.33 11.24
C GLU A 106 35.22 -6.87 10.59
N VAL A 107 34.09 -6.15 10.67
CA VAL A 107 32.85 -6.54 10.00
C VAL A 107 32.99 -6.22 8.51
N ALA A 108 33.11 -7.26 7.71
CA ALA A 108 33.26 -7.15 6.26
C ALA A 108 31.95 -7.01 5.52
N ALA A 109 30.91 -7.65 6.04
CA ALA A 109 29.58 -7.66 5.40
C ALA A 109 28.46 -7.76 6.43
N VAL A 110 27.29 -7.21 6.06
CA VAL A 110 26.06 -7.21 6.85
C VAL A 110 24.92 -7.68 5.95
N GLY A 111 24.16 -8.69 6.39
CA GLY A 111 22.89 -9.11 5.76
C GLY A 111 21.67 -8.57 6.48
N GLY A 112 20.55 -8.52 5.80
CA GLY A 112 19.24 -8.19 6.36
C GLY A 112 18.29 -9.38 6.35
N ILE A 113 17.07 -9.17 6.83
CA ILE A 113 15.98 -10.17 6.84
C ILE A 113 15.11 -10.02 5.60
N VAL A 114 14.47 -11.11 5.20
CA VAL A 114 13.64 -11.16 3.99
C VAL A 114 12.26 -11.70 4.35
N TYR A 115 11.24 -10.92 4.05
CA TYR A 115 9.84 -11.37 4.06
C TYR A 115 9.50 -11.95 2.67
N ASP A 116 8.61 -12.91 2.65
CA ASP A 116 8.15 -13.58 1.42
C ASP A 116 7.30 -12.65 0.53
N HIS A 117 6.78 -13.20 -0.55
CA HIS A 117 5.97 -12.47 -1.52
C HIS A 117 4.66 -11.87 -0.94
N THR A 118 4.19 -12.35 0.21
CA THR A 118 3.07 -11.73 0.93
C THR A 118 3.51 -10.48 1.69
N GLY A 119 4.80 -10.29 1.92
CA GLY A 119 5.35 -9.21 2.74
C GLY A 119 5.03 -9.35 4.23
N TYR A 120 4.40 -10.46 4.65
CA TYR A 120 3.96 -10.69 6.03
C TYR A 120 4.70 -11.84 6.71
N THR A 121 4.99 -12.90 5.96
CA THR A 121 5.68 -14.09 6.48
C THR A 121 7.19 -13.93 6.35
N LEU A 122 7.92 -14.13 7.44
CA LEU A 122 9.38 -14.13 7.43
C LEU A 122 9.89 -15.35 6.65
N GLU A 123 10.56 -15.10 5.52
CA GLU A 123 11.16 -16.14 4.68
C GLU A 123 12.58 -16.48 5.17
N TYR A 124 13.43 -15.47 5.30
CA TYR A 124 14.80 -15.63 5.74
C TYR A 124 15.18 -14.59 6.80
N ALA A 125 15.74 -15.06 7.90
CA ALA A 125 16.38 -14.22 8.90
C ALA A 125 17.86 -14.60 9.04
N ASN A 126 18.15 -15.53 9.93
CA ASN A 126 19.51 -15.97 10.25
C ASN A 126 19.83 -17.22 9.43
N VAL A 127 20.45 -17.07 8.29
CA VAL A 127 20.81 -18.18 7.42
C VAL A 127 22.25 -18.58 7.67
N VAL A 128 22.49 -19.88 7.88
CA VAL A 128 23.84 -20.45 7.93
C VAL A 128 24.00 -21.43 6.78
N CYS A 129 25.23 -21.60 6.33
CA CYS A 129 25.54 -22.47 5.22
C CYS A 129 26.73 -23.37 5.56
N ASP A 130 26.63 -24.64 5.24
CA ASP A 130 27.81 -25.52 5.32
C ASP A 130 28.77 -25.28 4.14
N ARG A 131 29.92 -25.89 4.17
CA ARG A 131 30.94 -25.71 3.11
C ARG A 131 30.52 -26.22 1.75
N TRP A 132 29.49 -27.06 1.69
CA TRP A 132 28.92 -27.56 0.43
C TRP A 132 27.82 -26.64 -0.15
N GLY A 133 27.50 -25.56 0.55
CA GLY A 133 26.45 -24.64 0.10
C GLY A 133 25.04 -25.12 0.44
N ASN A 134 24.88 -25.95 1.47
CA ASN A 134 23.57 -26.33 1.98
C ASN A 134 23.17 -25.32 3.05
N ALA A 135 22.13 -24.54 2.76
CA ALA A 135 21.65 -23.49 3.64
C ALA A 135 20.62 -24.03 4.65
N THR A 136 20.73 -23.54 5.90
CA THR A 136 19.72 -23.71 6.96
C THR A 136 19.23 -22.33 7.36
N GLY A 137 17.96 -22.07 7.14
CA GLY A 137 17.32 -20.78 7.44
C GLY A 137 16.79 -20.67 8.86
N ASN A 138 16.63 -19.43 9.31
CA ASN A 138 15.97 -19.07 10.56
C ASN A 138 16.60 -19.72 11.81
N VAL A 139 17.93 -19.84 11.82
CA VAL A 139 18.68 -20.36 12.96
C VAL A 139 18.48 -19.45 14.18
N PRO A 140 18.18 -20.00 15.37
CA PRO A 140 17.98 -19.18 16.56
C PRO A 140 19.31 -18.54 17.02
N PRO A 141 19.27 -17.32 17.59
CA PRO A 141 20.44 -16.71 18.20
C PRO A 141 20.90 -17.53 19.44
N PRO A 142 22.18 -17.40 19.85
CA PRO A 142 23.18 -16.46 19.33
C PRO A 142 23.85 -16.91 18.03
N LEU A 143 24.15 -15.96 17.15
CA LEU A 143 24.80 -16.22 15.85
C LEU A 143 26.35 -16.26 15.93
N THR A 144 26.91 -15.86 17.07
CA THR A 144 28.38 -15.75 17.27
C THR A 144 29.18 -16.97 16.78
N PRO A 145 28.75 -18.24 17.01
CA PRO A 145 29.50 -19.39 16.53
C PRO A 145 29.65 -19.42 15.00
N TYR A 146 28.69 -18.90 14.26
CA TYR A 146 28.65 -18.92 12.79
C TYR A 146 29.33 -17.70 12.16
N GLN A 147 29.58 -16.65 12.95
CA GLN A 147 30.20 -15.38 12.53
C GLN A 147 31.73 -15.44 12.61
N LEU A 148 32.27 -16.43 13.31
CA LEU A 148 33.72 -16.56 13.51
C LEU A 148 34.44 -16.93 12.20
N PRO A 149 35.62 -16.39 11.97
CA PRO A 149 36.47 -16.81 10.86
C PRO A 149 36.70 -18.33 10.83
N GLY A 150 36.46 -18.94 9.67
CA GLY A 150 36.64 -20.39 9.50
C GLY A 150 35.51 -21.26 10.07
N ALA A 151 34.44 -20.68 10.59
CA ALA A 151 33.26 -21.44 11.07
C ALA A 151 32.68 -22.39 10.00
N ASP A 152 32.20 -23.55 10.43
CA ASP A 152 31.49 -24.52 9.61
C ASP A 152 30.37 -25.18 10.45
N PRO A 153 29.11 -24.88 10.20
CA PRO A 153 28.61 -23.93 9.19
C PRO A 153 28.96 -22.47 9.49
N PHE A 154 28.93 -21.62 8.46
CA PHE A 154 29.21 -20.19 8.52
C PHE A 154 27.95 -19.36 8.28
N LEU A 155 27.94 -18.10 8.77
CA LEU A 155 26.85 -17.17 8.51
C LEU A 155 26.77 -16.85 7.01
N HIS A 156 25.62 -17.04 6.42
CA HIS A 156 25.31 -16.79 5.02
C HIS A 156 24.42 -15.55 4.88
N LEU A 157 24.78 -14.67 3.97
CA LEU A 157 24.03 -13.46 3.67
C LEU A 157 23.27 -13.63 2.36
N MET A 158 21.96 -13.31 2.37
CA MET A 158 21.12 -13.43 1.17
C MET A 158 21.52 -12.39 0.13
N GLY A 159 21.73 -12.84 -1.11
CA GLY A 159 22.23 -12.00 -2.21
C GLY A 159 21.36 -10.78 -2.55
N GLY A 160 20.05 -10.91 -2.34
CA GLY A 160 19.09 -9.82 -2.53
C GLY A 160 18.94 -8.88 -1.34
N ASN A 161 19.67 -9.10 -0.22
CA ASN A 161 19.63 -8.22 0.97
C ASN A 161 20.95 -8.30 1.74
N SER A 162 22.03 -7.77 1.15
CA SER A 162 23.36 -7.81 1.76
C SER A 162 24.20 -6.60 1.39
N ALA A 163 25.12 -6.23 2.28
CA ALA A 163 26.03 -5.10 2.09
C ALA A 163 27.47 -5.52 2.45
N TYR A 164 28.44 -5.05 1.70
CA TYR A 164 29.84 -5.45 1.80
C TYR A 164 30.74 -4.21 1.78
N ARG A 165 31.81 -4.21 2.59
CA ARG A 165 32.87 -3.20 2.44
C ARG A 165 33.53 -3.34 1.06
N ARG A 166 33.53 -2.29 0.27
CA ARG A 166 34.09 -2.29 -1.08
C ARG A 166 35.54 -2.71 -1.14
N PRO A 167 36.44 -2.27 -0.24
CA PRO A 167 37.84 -2.77 -0.21
C PRO A 167 37.97 -4.29 0.00
N VAL A 168 37.04 -4.87 0.78
CA VAL A 168 37.01 -6.33 0.99
C VAL A 168 36.59 -7.06 -0.28
N LEU A 169 35.54 -6.56 -0.98
CA LEU A 169 35.18 -7.10 -2.30
C LEU A 169 36.31 -7.02 -3.29
N ALA A 170 37.09 -5.92 -3.32
CA ALA A 170 38.25 -5.78 -4.17
C ALA A 170 39.35 -6.80 -3.81
N ALA A 171 39.59 -7.03 -2.52
CA ALA A 171 40.63 -8.00 -2.05
C ALA A 171 40.27 -9.45 -2.38
N VAL A 172 38.98 -9.81 -2.46
CA VAL A 172 38.56 -11.16 -2.85
C VAL A 172 38.27 -11.29 -4.35
N GLY A 173 38.29 -10.17 -5.11
CA GLY A 173 38.06 -10.15 -6.56
C GLY A 173 36.58 -10.19 -6.98
N GLY A 174 35.64 -9.75 -6.10
CA GLY A 174 34.21 -9.73 -6.36
C GLY A 174 33.55 -11.11 -6.40
N PHE A 175 32.50 -11.23 -7.17
CA PHE A 175 31.77 -12.48 -7.41
C PHE A 175 32.49 -13.36 -8.46
N ASP A 176 32.34 -14.68 -8.32
CA ASP A 176 32.85 -15.62 -9.32
C ASP A 176 31.95 -15.64 -10.56
N GLU A 177 32.44 -15.14 -11.67
CA GLU A 177 31.68 -14.99 -12.92
C GLU A 177 31.33 -16.33 -13.61
N GLU A 178 31.86 -17.44 -13.15
CA GLU A 178 31.45 -18.77 -13.59
C GLU A 178 30.09 -19.16 -12.98
N ILE A 179 29.72 -18.54 -11.86
CA ILE A 179 28.44 -18.75 -11.17
C ILE A 179 27.44 -17.71 -11.67
N GLU A 180 26.66 -18.04 -12.72
CA GLU A 180 25.72 -17.09 -13.34
C GLU A 180 24.44 -16.84 -12.57
N TYR A 181 24.03 -17.75 -11.67
CA TYR A 181 22.81 -17.66 -10.87
C TYR A 181 22.78 -18.73 -9.79
N PHE A 182 22.40 -18.40 -8.54
CA PHE A 182 22.40 -19.31 -7.39
C PHE A 182 23.82 -19.71 -6.91
N LEU A 183 24.06 -19.66 -5.62
CA LEU A 183 25.32 -19.88 -4.90
C LEU A 183 26.43 -18.82 -5.15
N ASP A 184 26.16 -17.75 -5.86
CA ASP A 184 27.11 -16.66 -6.08
C ASP A 184 27.43 -15.91 -4.76
N GLU A 185 26.43 -15.56 -3.98
CA GLU A 185 26.58 -14.99 -2.63
C GLU A 185 27.13 -16.01 -1.62
N THR A 186 26.78 -17.29 -1.77
CA THR A 186 27.29 -18.36 -0.91
C THR A 186 28.79 -18.52 -1.11
N GLU A 187 29.25 -18.49 -2.37
CA GLU A 187 30.65 -18.53 -2.73
C GLU A 187 31.41 -17.34 -2.13
N LEU A 188 30.86 -16.14 -2.28
CA LEU A 188 31.45 -14.93 -1.71
C LEU A 188 31.54 -15.00 -0.17
N CYS A 189 30.45 -15.42 0.52
CA CYS A 189 30.49 -15.61 1.98
C CYS A 189 31.53 -16.64 2.42
N LEU A 190 31.70 -17.75 1.68
CA LEU A 190 32.74 -18.74 1.94
C LEU A 190 34.15 -18.14 1.79
N GLN A 191 34.39 -17.34 0.74
CA GLN A 191 35.67 -16.65 0.54
C GLN A 191 35.97 -15.68 1.69
N LEU A 192 35.00 -14.96 2.16
CA LEU A 192 35.14 -14.02 3.28
C LEU A 192 35.42 -14.77 4.58
N ASN A 193 34.66 -15.80 4.88
CA ASN A 193 34.80 -16.62 6.08
C ASN A 193 36.17 -17.29 6.14
N THR A 194 36.64 -17.93 5.04
CA THR A 194 37.93 -18.64 4.99
C THR A 194 39.14 -17.71 5.02
N ARG A 195 38.96 -16.43 4.63
CA ARG A 195 40.04 -15.40 4.70
C ARG A 195 40.05 -14.62 6.00
N GLY A 196 39.21 -15.00 6.99
CA GLY A 196 39.26 -14.42 8.31
C GLY A 196 38.37 -13.20 8.52
N PHE A 197 37.46 -12.92 7.61
CA PHE A 197 36.47 -11.82 7.75
C PHE A 197 35.25 -12.21 8.56
N ARG A 198 34.73 -11.24 9.31
CA ARG A 198 33.49 -11.39 10.08
C ARG A 198 32.28 -10.95 9.26
N LEU A 199 31.21 -11.75 9.30
CA LEU A 199 29.91 -11.45 8.73
C LEU A 199 28.90 -11.17 9.85
N GLU A 200 27.95 -10.26 9.62
CA GLU A 200 26.91 -9.86 10.59
C GLU A 200 25.52 -9.97 9.97
N GLN A 201 24.52 -10.15 10.82
CA GLN A 201 23.09 -10.14 10.45
C GLN A 201 22.38 -9.01 11.18
N SER A 202 21.76 -8.10 10.44
CA SER A 202 20.87 -7.07 10.99
C SER A 202 19.45 -7.59 11.04
N PRO A 203 18.83 -7.71 12.23
CA PRO A 203 17.44 -8.20 12.34
C PRO A 203 16.40 -7.17 11.93
N ARG A 204 16.80 -5.96 11.57
CA ARG A 204 15.91 -4.84 11.22
C ARG A 204 16.11 -4.29 9.82
N ALA A 205 17.14 -4.72 9.09
CA ALA A 205 17.30 -4.36 7.69
C ALA A 205 16.42 -5.26 6.82
N ALA A 206 15.13 -4.94 6.76
CA ALA A 206 14.13 -5.80 6.13
C ALA A 206 13.81 -5.41 4.68
N ILE A 207 13.55 -6.42 3.86
CA ILE A 207 12.95 -6.28 2.54
C ILE A 207 11.76 -7.23 2.37
N LEU A 208 10.82 -6.85 1.51
CA LEU A 208 9.76 -7.73 1.02
C LEU A 208 10.18 -8.25 -0.35
N HIS A 209 10.36 -9.56 -0.49
CA HIS A 209 10.79 -10.18 -1.74
C HIS A 209 9.61 -10.71 -2.53
N LYS A 210 9.26 -10.07 -3.63
CA LYS A 210 8.05 -10.40 -4.41
C LYS A 210 8.12 -11.71 -5.16
N SER A 211 9.30 -12.33 -5.25
CA SER A 211 9.54 -13.60 -5.96
C SER A 211 8.98 -13.60 -7.38
N ALA A 212 9.21 -12.51 -8.10
CA ALA A 212 8.70 -12.32 -9.45
C ALA A 212 9.24 -13.38 -10.43
N PRO A 213 8.51 -13.71 -11.51
CA PRO A 213 8.98 -14.62 -12.55
C PRO A 213 10.33 -14.19 -13.14
N SER A 214 11.16 -15.17 -13.53
CA SER A 214 12.49 -14.93 -14.09
C SER A 214 12.79 -15.90 -15.26
N HIS A 215 13.97 -15.78 -15.85
CA HIS A 215 14.42 -16.72 -16.88
C HIS A 215 14.59 -18.17 -16.37
N VAL A 216 14.69 -18.39 -15.06
CA VAL A 216 14.80 -19.72 -14.42
C VAL A 216 13.54 -20.14 -13.65
N ARG A 217 12.65 -19.22 -13.31
CA ARG A 217 11.45 -19.46 -12.50
C ARG A 217 10.20 -19.06 -13.27
N ASN A 218 9.14 -19.87 -13.23
CA ASN A 218 7.88 -19.56 -13.89
C ASN A 218 6.97 -18.64 -13.03
N ASP A 219 5.79 -18.30 -13.57
CA ASP A 219 4.75 -17.49 -12.92
C ASP A 219 4.15 -18.15 -11.67
N LYS A 220 4.26 -19.48 -11.55
CA LYS A 220 3.89 -20.26 -10.35
C LYS A 220 5.01 -20.32 -9.30
N ARG A 221 6.08 -19.54 -9.48
CA ARG A 221 7.25 -19.39 -8.60
C ARG A 221 8.07 -20.67 -8.40
N VAL A 222 7.93 -21.67 -9.25
CA VAL A 222 8.76 -22.88 -9.20
C VAL A 222 9.92 -22.81 -10.22
N LEU A 223 11.02 -23.47 -9.90
CA LEU A 223 12.18 -23.59 -10.79
C LEU A 223 11.75 -24.33 -12.06
N ARG A 224 12.00 -23.73 -13.23
CA ARG A 224 11.68 -24.29 -14.54
C ARG A 224 12.93 -24.72 -15.30
N ARG A 225 14.03 -23.98 -15.17
CA ARG A 225 15.29 -24.21 -15.88
C ARG A 225 16.42 -24.46 -14.87
N PRO A 226 16.62 -25.73 -14.44
CA PRO A 226 17.58 -26.07 -13.38
C PRO A 226 19.05 -26.11 -13.85
N PHE A 227 19.35 -25.97 -15.15
CA PHE A 227 20.70 -26.03 -15.66
C PHE A 227 21.71 -25.17 -14.89
N PRO A 228 21.52 -23.84 -14.71
CA PRO A 228 22.50 -23.02 -14.01
C PRO A 228 22.60 -23.39 -12.53
N VAL A 229 21.50 -23.79 -11.91
CA VAL A 229 21.45 -24.14 -10.48
C VAL A 229 22.26 -25.42 -10.20
N VAL A 230 22.04 -26.46 -11.00
CA VAL A 230 22.76 -27.76 -10.87
C VAL A 230 24.21 -27.61 -11.30
N LYS A 231 24.50 -26.93 -12.41
CA LYS A 231 25.87 -26.64 -12.86
C LYS A 231 26.66 -25.94 -11.76
N ASN A 232 26.09 -24.87 -11.19
CA ASN A 232 26.75 -24.08 -10.16
C ASN A 232 26.98 -24.89 -8.88
N LYS A 233 26.04 -25.77 -8.49
CA LYS A 233 26.21 -26.61 -7.31
C LYS A 233 27.42 -27.53 -7.44
N TYR A 234 27.60 -28.23 -8.57
CA TYR A 234 28.79 -29.07 -8.81
C TYR A 234 30.07 -28.25 -8.88
N TYR A 235 30.07 -27.14 -9.61
CA TYR A 235 31.21 -26.24 -9.70
C TYR A 235 31.60 -25.72 -8.30
N TYR A 236 30.65 -25.16 -7.55
CA TYR A 236 30.86 -24.60 -6.20
C TYR A 236 31.45 -25.66 -5.25
N CYS A 237 30.84 -26.85 -5.16
CA CYS A 237 31.30 -27.89 -4.26
C CYS A 237 32.75 -28.30 -4.53
N LEU A 238 33.15 -28.37 -5.79
CA LEU A 238 34.56 -28.69 -6.17
C LEU A 238 35.52 -27.52 -5.84
N GLN A 239 35.10 -26.26 -6.03
CA GLN A 239 35.92 -25.11 -5.61
C GLN A 239 36.01 -25.05 -4.09
N ALA A 240 34.92 -25.24 -3.36
CA ALA A 240 34.89 -25.26 -1.90
C ALA A 240 35.77 -26.39 -1.33
N ALA A 241 35.78 -27.59 -1.96
CA ALA A 241 36.66 -28.68 -1.57
C ALA A 241 38.15 -28.29 -1.64
N ARG A 242 38.55 -27.59 -2.71
CA ARG A 242 39.93 -27.09 -2.85
C ARG A 242 40.31 -26.07 -1.79
N VAL A 243 39.43 -25.07 -1.60
CA VAL A 243 39.63 -23.96 -0.63
C VAL A 243 39.70 -24.48 0.80
N CYS A 244 38.86 -25.47 1.14
CA CYS A 244 38.73 -26.01 2.50
C CYS A 244 39.55 -27.29 2.75
N GLY A 245 40.33 -27.76 1.79
CA GLY A 245 41.12 -28.99 1.94
C GLY A 245 40.28 -30.24 2.13
N ARG A 246 39.12 -30.33 1.44
CA ARG A 246 38.19 -31.46 1.52
C ARG A 246 38.27 -32.37 0.29
N SER A 247 37.70 -33.58 0.40
CA SER A 247 37.67 -34.55 -0.67
C SER A 247 36.80 -34.09 -1.87
N ALA A 248 37.32 -34.20 -3.08
CA ALA A 248 36.55 -33.97 -4.30
C ALA A 248 35.43 -35.03 -4.45
N ALA A 249 35.64 -36.25 -3.96
CA ALA A 249 34.60 -37.28 -3.98
C ALA A 249 33.38 -36.89 -3.09
N ASP A 250 33.62 -36.34 -1.89
CA ASP A 250 32.57 -35.85 -1.01
C ASP A 250 31.83 -34.68 -1.63
N ALA A 251 32.54 -33.76 -2.31
CA ALA A 251 31.93 -32.63 -3.02
C ALA A 251 30.96 -33.09 -4.12
N VAL A 252 31.42 -34.09 -4.94
CA VAL A 252 30.57 -34.66 -6.00
C VAL A 252 29.39 -35.40 -5.45
N ALA A 253 29.57 -36.16 -4.34
CA ALA A 253 28.48 -36.86 -3.69
C ALA A 253 27.42 -35.91 -3.14
N ASP A 254 27.82 -34.77 -2.55
CA ASP A 254 26.89 -33.75 -2.06
C ASP A 254 26.09 -33.08 -3.19
N ALA A 255 26.81 -32.65 -4.24
CA ALA A 255 26.18 -32.06 -5.42
C ALA A 255 25.22 -33.04 -6.12
N GLY A 256 25.54 -34.36 -6.08
CA GLY A 256 24.68 -35.42 -6.58
C GLY A 256 23.34 -35.48 -5.80
N ARG A 257 23.41 -35.51 -4.46
CA ARG A 257 22.18 -35.47 -3.61
C ARG A 257 21.30 -34.28 -3.92
N PHE A 258 21.90 -33.12 -4.13
CA PHE A 258 21.17 -31.91 -4.50
C PHE A 258 20.49 -32.05 -5.87
N ALA A 259 21.18 -32.56 -6.89
CA ALA A 259 20.61 -32.78 -8.21
C ALA A 259 19.43 -33.79 -8.17
N ASP A 260 19.59 -34.87 -7.40
CA ASP A 260 18.52 -35.86 -7.18
C ASP A 260 17.31 -35.25 -6.44
N GLN A 261 17.55 -34.32 -5.52
CA GLN A 261 16.46 -33.59 -4.86
C GLN A 261 15.71 -32.67 -5.87
N CYS A 262 16.41 -32.00 -6.78
CA CYS A 262 15.78 -31.21 -7.85
C CYS A 262 14.84 -32.08 -8.71
N LEU A 263 15.27 -33.29 -9.07
CA LEU A 263 14.44 -34.22 -9.85
C LEU A 263 13.18 -34.63 -9.09
N ARG A 264 13.31 -35.04 -7.81
CA ARG A 264 12.14 -35.37 -6.95
C ARG A 264 11.18 -34.19 -6.83
N SER A 265 11.67 -32.99 -6.62
CA SER A 265 10.82 -31.79 -6.55
C SER A 265 10.08 -31.53 -7.86
N ALA A 266 10.73 -31.75 -9.01
CA ALA A 266 10.09 -31.61 -10.31
C ALA A 266 8.95 -32.62 -10.52
N GLU A 267 9.11 -33.87 -10.09
CA GLU A 267 8.03 -34.90 -10.10
C GLU A 267 6.82 -34.46 -9.25
N GLU A 268 7.06 -33.94 -8.04
CA GLU A 268 6.02 -33.38 -7.17
C GLU A 268 5.32 -32.18 -7.80
N TRP A 269 6.05 -31.28 -8.47
CA TRP A 269 5.48 -30.13 -9.16
C TRP A 269 4.62 -30.52 -10.36
N VAL A 270 4.99 -31.56 -11.09
CA VAL A 270 4.14 -32.14 -12.14
C VAL A 270 2.84 -32.69 -11.52
N ALA A 271 2.94 -33.48 -10.46
CA ALA A 271 1.77 -34.05 -9.77
C ALA A 271 0.80 -32.95 -9.26
N ARG A 272 1.33 -31.78 -8.89
CA ARG A 272 0.56 -30.60 -8.44
C ARG A 272 0.13 -29.66 -9.60
N GLY A 273 0.43 -29.98 -10.85
CA GLY A 273 0.13 -29.14 -12.02
C GLY A 273 0.93 -27.84 -12.08
N LEU A 274 2.05 -27.74 -11.38
CA LEU A 274 2.95 -26.58 -11.35
C LEU A 274 3.98 -26.60 -12.49
N LEU A 275 4.28 -27.78 -13.05
CA LEU A 275 5.01 -28.01 -14.30
C LEU A 275 4.19 -28.90 -15.22
N THR A 276 4.34 -28.70 -16.53
CA THR A 276 3.80 -29.60 -17.55
C THR A 276 4.73 -30.78 -17.77
N ALA A 277 4.25 -31.85 -18.42
CA ALA A 277 5.06 -33.01 -18.78
C ALA A 277 6.23 -32.65 -19.73
N ASP A 278 6.02 -31.66 -20.60
CA ASP A 278 7.05 -31.20 -21.54
C ASP A 278 8.14 -30.42 -20.79
N GLU A 279 7.75 -29.49 -19.91
CA GLU A 279 8.66 -28.76 -19.03
C GLU A 279 9.45 -29.72 -18.12
N HIS A 280 8.84 -30.79 -17.65
CA HIS A 280 9.52 -31.80 -16.86
C HIS A 280 10.62 -32.53 -17.66
N ARG A 281 10.34 -32.89 -18.94
CA ARG A 281 11.37 -33.51 -19.79
C ARG A 281 12.56 -32.57 -20.02
N GLU A 282 12.30 -31.28 -20.29
CA GLU A 282 13.34 -30.26 -20.40
C GLU A 282 14.12 -30.11 -19.10
N PHE A 283 13.40 -30.13 -17.95
CA PHE A 283 13.99 -30.04 -16.62
C PHE A 283 15.00 -31.17 -16.37
N VAL A 284 14.63 -32.42 -16.65
CA VAL A 284 15.52 -33.58 -16.50
C VAL A 284 16.76 -33.43 -17.39
N ALA A 285 16.59 -33.03 -18.66
CA ALA A 285 17.72 -32.80 -19.57
C ALA A 285 18.66 -31.68 -19.08
N ASP A 286 18.07 -30.60 -18.53
CA ASP A 286 18.82 -29.49 -17.93
C ASP A 286 19.63 -29.95 -16.68
N VAL A 287 19.07 -30.83 -15.84
CA VAL A 287 19.79 -31.39 -14.68
C VAL A 287 21.01 -32.21 -15.14
N GLU A 288 20.85 -33.13 -16.11
CA GLU A 288 21.95 -33.95 -16.60
C GLU A 288 23.03 -33.11 -17.29
N ARG A 289 22.64 -32.12 -18.08
CA ARG A 289 23.59 -31.18 -18.70
C ARG A 289 24.30 -30.34 -17.63
N GLY A 290 23.59 -29.87 -16.60
CA GLY A 290 24.18 -29.13 -15.49
C GLY A 290 25.21 -29.95 -14.70
N ARG A 291 24.89 -31.23 -14.42
CA ARG A 291 25.81 -32.19 -13.80
C ARG A 291 27.11 -32.32 -14.62
N ALA A 292 27.02 -32.60 -15.92
CA ALA A 292 28.18 -32.81 -16.78
C ALA A 292 29.08 -31.56 -16.85
N VAL A 293 28.51 -30.41 -17.15
CA VAL A 293 29.24 -29.14 -17.28
C VAL A 293 29.82 -28.68 -15.92
N GLY A 294 29.01 -28.81 -14.85
CA GLY A 294 29.48 -28.44 -13.49
C GLY A 294 30.67 -29.25 -13.01
N LEU A 295 30.68 -30.58 -13.29
CA LEU A 295 31.83 -31.46 -13.03
C LEU A 295 33.08 -31.07 -13.83
N GLU A 296 32.94 -30.88 -15.14
CA GLU A 296 33.99 -30.48 -16.04
C GLU A 296 34.64 -29.16 -15.59
N ARG A 297 33.84 -28.13 -15.44
CA ARG A 297 34.32 -26.79 -15.08
C ARG A 297 34.85 -26.74 -13.65
N GLY A 298 34.18 -27.38 -12.72
CA GLY A 298 34.64 -27.49 -11.34
C GLY A 298 35.96 -28.22 -11.21
N ALA A 299 36.25 -29.22 -12.07
CA ALA A 299 37.52 -29.94 -12.09
C ALA A 299 38.68 -29.15 -12.74
N THR A 300 38.38 -28.38 -13.79
CA THR A 300 39.40 -27.80 -14.68
C THR A 300 39.61 -26.30 -14.51
N GLN A 301 38.64 -25.55 -14.04
CA GLN A 301 38.69 -24.10 -13.96
C GLN A 301 38.98 -23.62 -12.53
N ALA A 302 39.71 -22.51 -12.43
CA ALA A 302 39.84 -21.75 -11.21
C ALA A 302 38.70 -20.71 -11.13
N ARG A 303 38.49 -20.13 -9.93
CA ARG A 303 37.60 -19.01 -9.70
C ARG A 303 37.84 -17.88 -10.70
N LYS A 304 36.81 -17.45 -11.39
CA LYS A 304 36.86 -16.38 -12.38
C LYS A 304 36.54 -15.05 -11.74
N CYS A 305 37.54 -14.29 -11.38
CA CYS A 305 37.40 -13.00 -10.70
C CYS A 305 37.50 -11.83 -11.66
N GLY A 306 36.67 -10.80 -11.39
CA GLY A 306 36.82 -9.49 -12.01
C GLY A 306 37.93 -8.64 -11.38
N VAL A 307 38.44 -7.66 -12.13
CA VAL A 307 39.28 -6.60 -11.57
C VAL A 307 38.41 -5.49 -11.07
N ILE A 308 38.43 -5.23 -9.76
CA ILE A 308 37.67 -4.13 -9.16
C ILE A 308 38.61 -2.93 -9.02
N PRO A 309 38.42 -1.86 -9.84
CA PRO A 309 39.28 -0.67 -9.80
C PRO A 309 39.02 0.12 -8.49
N PRO A 310 39.97 0.98 -8.09
CA PRO A 310 39.73 1.94 -7.01
C PRO A 310 38.47 2.79 -7.28
N PRO A 311 37.73 3.18 -6.23
CA PRO A 311 36.55 4.05 -6.41
C PRO A 311 36.95 5.44 -6.93
N VAL A 312 36.10 6.02 -7.75
CA VAL A 312 36.21 7.43 -8.16
C VAL A 312 35.23 8.23 -7.31
N PRO A 313 35.65 8.89 -6.23
CA PRO A 313 34.74 9.56 -5.29
C PRO A 313 33.92 10.70 -5.93
N ALA A 314 34.43 11.32 -7.00
CA ALA A 314 33.73 12.36 -7.76
C ALA A 314 32.49 11.84 -8.50
N ASP A 315 32.41 10.52 -8.74
CA ASP A 315 31.26 9.91 -9.42
C ASP A 315 30.09 9.63 -8.46
N TYR A 316 30.26 9.81 -7.14
CA TYR A 316 29.22 9.60 -6.17
C TYR A 316 28.04 10.55 -6.36
N ARG A 317 26.87 10.03 -6.70
CA ARG A 317 25.64 10.79 -6.89
C ARG A 317 24.59 10.34 -5.89
N ARG A 318 24.36 11.15 -4.86
CA ARG A 318 23.34 10.85 -3.85
C ARG A 318 21.97 10.67 -4.51
N PHE A 319 21.31 9.56 -4.21
CA PHE A 319 19.93 9.32 -4.63
C PHE A 319 18.98 10.24 -3.87
N PRO A 320 18.04 10.93 -4.53
CA PRO A 320 17.14 11.85 -3.87
C PRO A 320 16.11 11.09 -3.03
N THR A 321 16.09 11.34 -1.73
CA THR A 321 15.06 10.83 -0.81
C THR A 321 14.03 11.91 -0.47
N ARG A 322 12.80 11.51 -0.23
CA ARG A 322 11.73 12.41 0.20
C ARG A 322 11.97 12.84 1.65
N ARG A 323 12.03 14.15 1.88
CA ARG A 323 12.27 14.75 3.21
C ARG A 323 11.19 15.79 3.51
N PRO A 324 10.25 15.47 4.40
CA PRO A 324 9.19 16.40 4.75
C PRO A 324 9.72 17.62 5.54
N ALA A 325 9.18 18.79 5.23
CA ALA A 325 9.43 19.99 6.02
C ALA A 325 8.91 19.78 7.46
N GLY A 326 9.72 20.16 8.45
CA GLY A 326 9.36 20.02 9.87
C GLY A 326 9.48 18.60 10.43
N GLY A 327 10.26 17.73 9.77
CA GLY A 327 10.54 16.37 10.22
C GLY A 327 9.53 15.33 9.72
N ARG A 328 9.98 14.07 9.65
CA ARG A 328 9.14 12.93 9.28
C ARG A 328 8.22 12.58 10.46
N VAL A 329 6.98 12.24 10.14
CA VAL A 329 6.00 11.65 11.06
C VAL A 329 5.69 10.25 10.55
N SER A 330 5.65 9.26 11.44
CA SER A 330 5.25 7.90 11.17
C SER A 330 3.80 7.69 11.61
N VAL A 331 2.92 7.35 10.66
CA VAL A 331 1.47 7.37 10.86
C VAL A 331 0.87 5.99 10.57
N GLY A 332 0.11 5.45 11.54
CA GLY A 332 -0.78 4.31 11.32
C GLY A 332 -2.22 4.79 11.05
N LEU A 333 -2.81 4.38 9.94
CA LEU A 333 -4.21 4.66 9.60
C LEU A 333 -4.99 3.34 9.59
N VAL A 334 -6.01 3.21 10.44
CA VAL A 334 -6.88 2.03 10.48
C VAL A 334 -8.14 2.33 9.67
N SER A 335 -8.41 1.51 8.66
CA SER A 335 -9.62 1.62 7.82
C SER A 335 -9.96 0.26 7.23
N SER A 336 -11.08 -0.30 7.60
CA SER A 336 -11.57 -1.59 7.08
C SER A 336 -11.78 -1.61 5.57
N ASN A 337 -12.00 -0.44 4.96
CA ASN A 337 -12.26 -0.27 3.54
C ASN A 337 -11.13 0.54 2.89
N TYR A 338 -10.35 -0.10 2.00
CA TYR A 338 -9.21 0.50 1.29
C TYR A 338 -9.08 -0.13 -0.12
N PRO A 339 -8.58 0.59 -1.14
CA PRO A 339 -8.44 0.02 -2.48
C PRO A 339 -7.69 -1.33 -2.51
N PRO A 340 -8.00 -2.25 -3.45
CA PRO A 340 -8.84 -2.07 -4.65
C PRO A 340 -10.35 -2.28 -4.42
N GLU A 341 -10.80 -2.50 -3.19
CA GLU A 341 -12.21 -2.66 -2.90
C GLU A 341 -12.99 -1.36 -3.16
N PRO A 342 -14.30 -1.45 -3.52
CA PRO A 342 -15.13 -0.27 -3.70
C PRO A 342 -15.15 0.59 -2.43
N LEU A 343 -14.86 1.88 -2.59
CA LEU A 343 -14.67 2.79 -1.46
C LEU A 343 -15.94 3.53 -1.05
N GLY A 344 -16.31 3.40 0.23
CA GLY A 344 -17.18 4.35 0.90
C GLY A 344 -16.47 5.67 1.24
N GLY A 345 -17.21 6.62 1.84
CA GLY A 345 -16.65 7.94 2.19
C GLY A 345 -15.41 7.89 3.09
N VAL A 346 -15.39 7.00 4.10
CA VAL A 346 -14.24 6.81 4.99
C VAL A 346 -13.04 6.26 4.23
N GLY A 347 -13.23 5.26 3.38
CA GLY A 347 -12.16 4.68 2.57
C GLY A 347 -11.56 5.70 1.59
N ARG A 348 -12.39 6.51 0.91
CA ARG A 348 -11.92 7.62 0.03
C ARG A 348 -11.10 8.64 0.80
N TYR A 349 -11.56 9.04 1.97
CA TYR A 349 -10.83 9.94 2.85
C TYR A 349 -9.48 9.36 3.27
N THR A 350 -9.47 8.13 3.79
CA THR A 350 -8.23 7.48 4.26
C THR A 350 -7.23 7.30 3.14
N HIS A 351 -7.70 6.90 1.94
CA HIS A 351 -6.82 6.76 0.77
C HIS A 351 -6.21 8.10 0.34
N ALA A 352 -7.01 9.16 0.23
CA ALA A 352 -6.52 10.49 -0.14
C ALA A 352 -5.54 11.06 0.90
N LEU A 353 -5.81 10.85 2.19
CA LEU A 353 -4.92 11.26 3.28
C LEU A 353 -3.61 10.47 3.26
N ALA A 354 -3.66 9.14 3.12
CA ALA A 354 -2.49 8.29 3.08
C ALA A 354 -1.57 8.67 1.92
N ALA A 355 -2.12 8.80 0.70
CA ALA A 355 -1.37 9.22 -0.48
C ALA A 355 -0.76 10.61 -0.29
N GLY A 356 -1.53 11.57 0.22
CA GLY A 356 -1.04 12.94 0.47
C GLY A 356 0.09 13.00 1.51
N LEU A 357 0.02 12.23 2.59
CA LEU A 357 1.09 12.13 3.58
C LEU A 357 2.36 11.47 3.01
N ALA A 358 2.19 10.41 2.22
CA ALA A 358 3.30 9.74 1.54
C ALA A 358 3.96 10.67 0.51
N ASP A 359 3.19 11.43 -0.27
CA ASP A 359 3.71 12.41 -1.22
C ASP A 359 4.53 13.53 -0.55
N LEU A 360 4.17 13.90 0.67
CA LEU A 360 4.95 14.80 1.50
C LEU A 360 6.21 14.16 2.10
N GLY A 361 6.40 12.84 1.96
CA GLY A 361 7.58 12.10 2.43
C GLY A 361 7.45 11.57 3.87
N HIS A 362 6.23 11.52 4.42
CA HIS A 362 5.96 10.89 5.70
C HIS A 362 5.93 9.36 5.55
N GLU A 363 6.13 8.65 6.66
CA GLU A 363 6.00 7.19 6.71
C GLU A 363 4.54 6.85 7.04
N VAL A 364 3.87 6.11 6.15
CA VAL A 364 2.43 5.87 6.26
C VAL A 364 2.14 4.38 6.18
N HIS A 365 1.50 3.86 7.21
CA HIS A 365 1.02 2.49 7.30
C HIS A 365 -0.50 2.49 7.33
N VAL A 366 -1.16 1.89 6.36
CA VAL A 366 -2.61 1.69 6.35
C VAL A 366 -2.91 0.24 6.75
N ILE A 367 -3.67 0.05 7.81
CA ILE A 367 -4.15 -1.25 8.22
C ILE A 367 -5.56 -1.43 7.67
N ALA A 368 -5.69 -2.30 6.68
CA ALA A 368 -6.93 -2.57 5.95
C ALA A 368 -7.37 -4.02 6.12
N ARG A 369 -8.63 -4.30 5.82
CA ARG A 369 -9.18 -5.65 5.94
C ARG A 369 -8.80 -6.51 4.74
N SER A 370 -8.51 -7.80 4.98
CA SER A 370 -8.37 -8.84 3.96
C SER A 370 -9.46 -9.91 4.13
N PRO A 371 -9.97 -10.48 3.03
CA PRO A 371 -10.92 -11.59 3.12
C PRO A 371 -10.25 -12.95 3.29
N ASP A 372 -8.98 -13.12 2.94
CA ASP A 372 -8.36 -14.43 2.72
C ASP A 372 -7.05 -14.67 3.49
N HIS A 373 -6.08 -13.75 3.41
CA HIS A 373 -4.78 -13.92 4.08
C HIS A 373 -4.15 -12.57 4.42
N ASN A 374 -3.22 -12.60 5.40
CA ASN A 374 -2.45 -11.43 5.77
C ASN A 374 -1.38 -11.13 4.71
N ARG A 375 -1.26 -9.85 4.33
CA ARG A 375 -0.24 -9.38 3.41
C ARG A 375 0.12 -7.92 3.64
N VAL A 376 1.35 -7.58 3.25
CA VAL A 376 1.87 -6.21 3.29
C VAL A 376 2.45 -5.86 1.92
N ASP A 377 2.05 -4.71 1.39
CA ASP A 377 2.54 -4.18 0.12
C ASP A 377 2.88 -2.69 0.25
N LEU A 378 3.84 -2.23 -0.53
CA LEU A 378 4.06 -0.79 -0.74
C LEU A 378 3.28 -0.34 -1.97
N GLU A 379 2.22 0.43 -1.76
CA GLU A 379 1.34 0.94 -2.81
C GLU A 379 1.43 2.46 -2.82
N ASP A 380 1.94 3.03 -3.91
CA ASP A 380 2.11 4.48 -4.08
C ASP A 380 2.82 5.21 -2.91
N GLY A 381 3.77 4.51 -2.27
CA GLY A 381 4.53 5.03 -1.12
C GLY A 381 3.85 4.85 0.23
N VAL A 382 2.71 4.17 0.26
CA VAL A 382 1.96 3.79 1.45
C VAL A 382 2.16 2.31 1.73
N TRP A 383 2.53 1.95 2.95
CA TRP A 383 2.58 0.58 3.42
C TRP A 383 1.17 0.11 3.73
N VAL A 384 0.62 -0.79 2.92
CA VAL A 384 -0.74 -1.30 3.06
C VAL A 384 -0.71 -2.70 3.66
N HIS A 385 -1.16 -2.80 4.89
CA HIS A 385 -1.27 -4.04 5.66
C HIS A 385 -2.69 -4.57 5.57
N ARG A 386 -2.91 -5.62 4.78
CA ARG A 386 -4.23 -6.24 4.64
C ARG A 386 -4.32 -7.45 5.55
N MET A 387 -5.19 -7.33 6.57
CA MET A 387 -5.26 -8.28 7.68
C MET A 387 -6.60 -9.00 7.70
N VAL A 388 -6.56 -10.29 7.97
CA VAL A 388 -7.77 -11.09 8.22
C VAL A 388 -8.27 -10.80 9.63
N PRO A 389 -9.58 -10.54 9.82
CA PRO A 389 -10.15 -10.37 11.15
C PRO A 389 -9.91 -11.59 12.04
N HIS A 390 -9.72 -11.37 13.33
CA HIS A 390 -9.64 -12.45 14.30
C HIS A 390 -11.03 -13.01 14.61
N ASP A 391 -11.18 -14.34 14.66
CA ASP A 391 -12.45 -14.99 14.94
C ASP A 391 -12.68 -15.21 16.44
N ASP A 392 -11.61 -15.22 17.23
CA ASP A 392 -11.60 -15.48 18.68
C ASP A 392 -10.66 -14.52 19.42
N GLY A 393 -10.85 -14.41 20.73
CA GLY A 393 -10.03 -13.57 21.60
C GLY A 393 -10.75 -13.23 22.90
N PRO A 394 -10.07 -12.51 23.83
CA PRO A 394 -10.66 -12.12 25.12
C PRO A 394 -11.94 -11.28 25.03
N TRP A 395 -12.16 -10.66 23.87
CA TRP A 395 -13.34 -9.85 23.54
C TRP A 395 -14.53 -10.71 23.06
N ALA A 396 -14.30 -11.96 22.68
CA ALA A 396 -15.35 -12.85 22.20
C ALA A 396 -16.02 -13.55 23.40
N THR A 397 -17.28 -13.23 23.66
CA THR A 397 -18.06 -13.82 24.75
C THR A 397 -19.11 -14.81 24.22
N PRO A 398 -19.42 -15.91 24.95
CA PRO A 398 -20.51 -16.80 24.57
C PRO A 398 -21.84 -16.06 24.42
N GLY A 399 -22.55 -16.34 23.33
CA GLY A 399 -23.85 -15.72 23.06
C GLY A 399 -23.79 -14.31 22.46
N GLN A 400 -22.60 -13.75 22.22
CA GLN A 400 -22.44 -12.44 21.59
C GLN A 400 -22.99 -12.44 20.15
N PRO A 401 -23.74 -11.40 19.75
CA PRO A 401 -24.27 -11.27 18.40
C PRO A 401 -23.17 -11.35 17.32
N PRO A 402 -23.40 -12.05 16.19
CA PRO A 402 -22.40 -12.18 15.10
C PRO A 402 -21.86 -10.85 14.59
N LEU A 403 -22.72 -9.82 14.53
CA LEU A 403 -22.32 -8.47 14.11
C LEU A 403 -21.26 -7.88 15.04
N VAL A 404 -21.44 -7.99 16.36
CA VAL A 404 -20.49 -7.48 17.36
C VAL A 404 -19.17 -8.26 17.30
N ARG A 405 -19.26 -9.59 17.19
CA ARG A 405 -18.06 -10.44 17.05
C ARG A 405 -17.24 -10.05 15.82
N ARG A 406 -17.89 -9.86 14.66
CA ARG A 406 -17.22 -9.43 13.43
C ARG A 406 -16.53 -8.08 13.57
N VAL A 407 -17.18 -7.12 14.21
CA VAL A 407 -16.65 -5.75 14.40
C VAL A 407 -15.45 -5.79 15.37
N LEU A 408 -15.58 -6.47 16.51
CA LEU A 408 -14.48 -6.57 17.48
C LEU A 408 -13.32 -7.41 16.95
N GLY A 409 -13.62 -8.46 16.16
CA GLY A 409 -12.59 -9.28 15.51
C GLY A 409 -11.72 -8.46 14.55
N TRP A 410 -12.33 -7.53 13.82
CA TRP A 410 -11.58 -6.60 12.99
C TRP A 410 -10.77 -5.62 13.84
N ALA A 411 -11.36 -4.98 14.84
CA ALA A 411 -10.67 -4.04 15.71
C ALA A 411 -9.47 -4.70 16.42
N ALA A 412 -9.59 -5.97 16.83
CA ALA A 412 -8.52 -6.75 17.44
C ALA A 412 -7.38 -7.05 16.46
N ALA A 413 -7.70 -7.48 15.24
CA ALA A 413 -6.71 -7.73 14.19
C ALA A 413 -5.96 -6.44 13.82
N ALA A 414 -6.68 -5.33 13.68
CA ALA A 414 -6.08 -4.03 13.40
C ALA A 414 -5.13 -3.57 14.52
N HIS A 415 -5.52 -3.71 15.79
CA HIS A 415 -4.66 -3.39 16.93
C HIS A 415 -3.41 -4.27 16.98
N ALA A 416 -3.56 -5.60 16.79
CA ALA A 416 -2.42 -6.52 16.77
C ALA A 416 -1.40 -6.13 15.68
N GLU A 417 -1.88 -5.76 14.50
CA GLU A 417 -1.00 -5.32 13.42
C GLU A 417 -0.36 -3.95 13.69
N VAL A 418 -1.11 -2.98 14.24
CA VAL A 418 -0.54 -1.71 14.71
C VAL A 418 0.60 -1.94 15.71
N LYS A 419 0.44 -2.87 16.65
CA LYS A 419 1.49 -3.22 17.62
C LYS A 419 2.69 -3.89 16.95
N ARG A 420 2.45 -4.77 15.98
CA ARG A 420 3.53 -5.40 15.20
C ARG A 420 4.34 -4.35 14.44
N VAL A 421 3.67 -3.43 13.74
CA VAL A 421 4.32 -2.32 13.05
C VAL A 421 5.07 -1.44 14.05
N ALA A 422 4.44 -1.01 15.14
CA ALA A 422 5.05 -0.12 16.13
C ALA A 422 6.29 -0.73 16.82
N SER A 423 6.41 -2.06 16.87
CA SER A 423 7.59 -2.74 17.42
C SER A 423 8.81 -2.64 16.50
N ALA A 424 8.61 -2.59 15.20
CA ALA A 424 9.67 -2.45 14.20
C ALA A 424 9.90 -0.99 13.79
N HIS A 425 8.80 -0.24 13.67
CA HIS A 425 8.75 1.16 13.24
C HIS A 425 7.91 1.95 14.25
N PRO A 426 8.53 2.70 15.18
CA PRO A 426 7.78 3.51 16.13
C PRO A 426 6.80 4.44 15.42
N LEU A 427 5.50 4.27 15.70
CA LEU A 427 4.45 5.11 15.17
C LEU A 427 4.26 6.34 16.05
N ASP A 428 4.38 7.54 15.48
CA ASP A 428 4.14 8.80 16.18
C ASP A 428 2.66 8.99 16.49
N VAL A 429 1.78 8.49 15.59
CA VAL A 429 0.32 8.60 15.74
C VAL A 429 -0.40 7.46 15.05
N VAL A 430 -1.48 6.99 15.65
CA VAL A 430 -2.44 6.05 15.05
C VAL A 430 -3.79 6.75 14.91
N SER A 431 -4.37 6.73 13.72
CA SER A 431 -5.67 7.33 13.47
C SER A 431 -6.67 6.31 12.93
N ALA A 432 -7.89 6.35 13.47
CA ALA A 432 -9.01 5.53 13.04
C ALA A 432 -10.29 6.35 13.04
N SER A 433 -11.27 5.93 12.24
CA SER A 433 -12.62 6.51 12.31
C SER A 433 -13.42 5.93 13.48
N VAL A 434 -14.46 6.67 13.92
CA VAL A 434 -15.43 6.16 14.90
C VAL A 434 -16.29 5.04 14.32
N TRP A 435 -16.39 4.93 12.98
CA TRP A 435 -17.23 3.95 12.31
C TRP A 435 -16.79 2.51 12.64
N ASP A 436 -17.76 1.66 12.92
CA ASP A 436 -17.56 0.25 13.33
C ASP A 436 -16.55 0.08 14.48
N VAL A 437 -16.33 1.11 15.28
CA VAL A 437 -15.38 1.15 16.40
C VAL A 437 -14.00 0.54 16.09
N GLU A 438 -13.56 0.61 14.83
CA GLU A 438 -12.36 -0.07 14.33
C GLU A 438 -11.06 0.32 15.05
N GLY A 439 -11.03 1.52 15.66
CA GLY A 439 -9.90 2.01 16.48
C GLY A 439 -10.00 1.69 17.97
N LEU A 440 -11.00 0.93 18.43
CA LEU A 440 -11.31 0.76 19.87
C LEU A 440 -10.11 0.26 20.68
N PHE A 441 -9.49 -0.84 20.27
CA PHE A 441 -8.37 -1.41 21.02
C PHE A 441 -7.09 -0.57 20.92
N CYS A 442 -6.88 0.14 19.80
CA CYS A 442 -5.81 1.12 19.70
C CYS A 442 -6.03 2.30 20.67
N GLN A 443 -7.29 2.75 20.82
CA GLN A 443 -7.63 3.84 21.72
C GLN A 443 -7.48 3.46 23.19
N LEU A 444 -7.68 2.20 23.55
CA LEU A 444 -7.54 1.68 24.92
C LEU A 444 -6.09 1.29 25.26
N ASP A 445 -5.17 1.31 24.30
CA ASP A 445 -3.75 1.02 24.51
C ASP A 445 -2.98 2.32 24.83
N ASP A 446 -2.60 2.49 26.09
CA ASP A 446 -1.88 3.68 26.57
C ASP A 446 -0.48 3.87 25.95
N SER A 447 0.08 2.83 25.32
CA SER A 447 1.36 2.92 24.60
C SER A 447 1.25 3.59 23.23
N LEU A 448 0.03 3.83 22.74
CA LEU A 448 -0.24 4.43 21.43
C LEU A 448 -0.75 5.87 21.57
N THR A 449 -0.24 6.76 20.75
CA THR A 449 -0.82 8.10 20.58
C THR A 449 -1.90 8.02 19.53
N THR A 450 -3.17 8.22 19.92
CA THR A 450 -4.32 8.04 19.02
C THR A 450 -5.02 9.35 18.67
N VAL A 451 -5.53 9.41 17.43
CA VAL A 451 -6.43 10.47 16.95
C VAL A 451 -7.68 9.79 16.36
N THR A 452 -8.85 10.06 16.92
CA THR A 452 -10.11 9.49 16.44
C THR A 452 -10.83 10.47 15.52
N THR A 453 -11.13 10.02 14.28
CA THR A 453 -11.90 10.82 13.31
C THR A 453 -13.39 10.58 13.51
N VAL A 454 -14.11 11.62 13.91
CA VAL A 454 -15.58 11.60 14.10
C VAL A 454 -16.25 11.81 12.74
N VAL A 455 -16.76 10.73 12.19
CA VAL A 455 -17.63 10.75 11.00
C VAL A 455 -19.10 10.60 11.43
N THR A 456 -20.03 10.20 10.55
CA THR A 456 -21.40 9.89 10.97
C THR A 456 -21.37 8.76 12.00
N THR A 457 -21.81 9.04 13.23
CA THR A 457 -21.83 8.03 14.30
C THR A 457 -22.93 6.99 14.05
N LEU A 458 -22.75 5.77 14.57
CA LEU A 458 -23.78 4.72 14.52
C LEU A 458 -25.06 5.19 15.18
N LYS A 459 -24.95 5.94 16.30
CA LYS A 459 -26.13 6.55 16.95
C LYS A 459 -26.91 7.44 16.00
N THR A 460 -26.24 8.29 15.23
CA THR A 460 -26.90 9.14 14.24
C THR A 460 -27.61 8.31 13.16
N VAL A 461 -26.97 7.25 12.66
CA VAL A 461 -27.58 6.36 11.66
C VAL A 461 -28.83 5.68 12.22
N VAL A 462 -28.76 5.17 13.45
CA VAL A 462 -29.87 4.50 14.12
C VAL A 462 -31.02 5.46 14.43
N ASP A 463 -30.74 6.73 14.77
CA ASP A 463 -31.77 7.74 14.99
C ASP A 463 -32.53 8.10 13.70
N LEU A 464 -31.83 8.09 12.56
CA LEU A 464 -32.43 8.34 11.24
C LEU A 464 -33.10 7.10 10.64
N ASN A 465 -32.74 5.90 11.08
CA ASN A 465 -33.28 4.62 10.63
C ASN A 465 -33.70 3.80 11.87
N PRO A 466 -34.87 4.10 12.48
CA PRO A 466 -35.25 3.48 13.75
C PRO A 466 -35.39 1.95 13.70
N SER A 467 -35.68 1.39 12.52
CA SER A 467 -35.73 -0.08 12.29
C SER A 467 -34.43 -0.79 12.69
N TRP A 468 -33.29 -0.13 12.57
CA TRP A 468 -31.98 -0.70 12.94
C TRP A 468 -31.85 -1.00 14.43
N ARG A 469 -32.63 -0.32 15.31
CA ARG A 469 -32.59 -0.58 16.77
C ARG A 469 -32.92 -2.01 17.15
N ALA A 470 -33.74 -2.66 16.34
CA ALA A 470 -34.13 -4.07 16.56
C ALA A 470 -33.08 -5.08 16.06
N THR A 471 -32.06 -4.63 15.32
CA THR A 471 -31.03 -5.51 14.80
C THR A 471 -30.13 -6.03 15.95
N PRO A 472 -29.97 -7.36 16.10
CA PRO A 472 -29.13 -7.93 17.15
C PRO A 472 -27.68 -7.40 17.08
N GLY A 473 -27.19 -6.89 18.21
CA GLY A 473 -25.84 -6.31 18.34
C GLY A 473 -25.75 -4.79 18.16
N ILE A 474 -26.77 -4.12 17.61
CA ILE A 474 -26.75 -2.65 17.52
C ILE A 474 -26.68 -1.98 18.90
N PRO A 475 -27.45 -2.40 19.92
CA PRO A 475 -27.30 -1.84 21.27
C PRO A 475 -25.89 -1.96 21.84
N ASP A 476 -25.23 -3.12 21.61
CA ASP A 476 -23.86 -3.36 22.06
C ASP A 476 -22.88 -2.43 21.33
N LEU A 477 -22.99 -2.31 20.00
CA LEU A 477 -22.16 -1.40 19.22
C LEU A 477 -22.35 0.06 19.59
N LEU A 478 -23.55 0.50 19.94
CA LEU A 478 -23.81 1.85 20.46
C LEU A 478 -23.12 2.08 21.82
N ALA A 479 -23.05 1.05 22.66
CA ALA A 479 -22.30 1.12 23.93
C ALA A 479 -20.80 1.22 23.67
N LEU A 480 -20.26 0.42 22.74
CA LEU A 480 -18.84 0.47 22.35
C LEU A 480 -18.45 1.80 21.68
N GLU A 481 -19.31 2.34 20.82
CA GLU A 481 -19.09 3.67 20.22
C GLU A 481 -19.02 4.76 21.30
N ARG A 482 -19.86 4.67 22.32
CA ARG A 482 -19.83 5.59 23.47
C ARG A 482 -18.52 5.49 24.24
N GLU A 483 -18.03 4.26 24.52
CA GLU A 483 -16.76 4.04 25.23
C GLU A 483 -15.58 4.55 24.39
N LEU A 484 -15.55 4.28 23.07
CA LEU A 484 -14.53 4.77 22.17
C LEU A 484 -14.44 6.32 22.22
N LEU A 485 -15.60 7.00 22.08
CA LEU A 485 -15.63 8.46 22.07
C LEU A 485 -15.28 9.09 23.44
N ARG A 486 -15.62 8.42 24.54
CA ARG A 486 -15.25 8.87 25.90
C ARG A 486 -13.76 8.68 26.20
N ALA A 487 -13.18 7.59 25.72
CA ALA A 487 -11.75 7.31 25.87
C ALA A 487 -10.89 8.16 24.94
N ALA A 488 -11.46 8.72 23.87
CA ALA A 488 -10.71 9.45 22.85
C ALA A 488 -10.09 10.73 23.44
N ARG A 489 -8.75 10.78 23.43
CA ARG A 489 -7.96 11.91 23.94
C ARG A 489 -7.89 13.04 22.91
N ARG A 490 -7.84 12.71 21.63
CA ARG A 490 -7.80 13.65 20.50
C ARG A 490 -8.82 13.28 19.47
N LEU A 491 -9.64 14.24 19.07
CA LEU A 491 -10.70 14.09 18.12
C LEU A 491 -10.55 15.06 16.96
N VAL A 492 -10.85 14.61 15.77
CA VAL A 492 -10.97 15.43 14.57
C VAL A 492 -12.29 15.11 13.88
N GLY A 493 -12.95 16.10 13.31
CA GLY A 493 -14.16 15.90 12.52
C GLY A 493 -14.19 16.77 11.28
N PRO A 494 -14.92 16.35 10.22
CA PRO A 494 -14.95 17.07 8.95
C PRO A 494 -15.81 18.34 8.98
N SER A 495 -16.65 18.49 9.98
CA SER A 495 -17.53 19.67 10.15
C SER A 495 -17.74 20.00 11.63
N ARG A 496 -18.13 21.23 11.91
CA ARG A 496 -18.53 21.65 13.26
C ARG A 496 -19.81 20.94 13.70
N ASP A 497 -20.74 20.73 12.76
CA ASP A 497 -22.02 20.07 13.06
C ASP A 497 -21.83 18.66 13.58
N VAL A 498 -21.00 17.83 12.92
CA VAL A 498 -20.78 16.44 13.36
C VAL A 498 -20.17 16.37 14.75
N LEU A 499 -19.22 17.27 15.07
CA LEU A 499 -18.61 17.34 16.41
C LEU A 499 -19.61 17.85 17.45
N ALA A 500 -20.41 18.86 17.13
CA ALA A 500 -21.45 19.37 18.02
C ALA A 500 -22.54 18.32 18.26
N LYS A 501 -22.92 17.56 17.22
CA LYS A 501 -23.89 16.47 17.36
C LYS A 501 -23.32 15.34 18.22
N ALA A 502 -22.08 14.93 17.99
CA ALA A 502 -21.44 13.93 18.81
C ALA A 502 -21.31 14.38 20.28
N ALA A 503 -21.01 15.66 20.53
CA ALA A 503 -20.98 16.21 21.88
C ALA A 503 -22.38 16.22 22.56
N ARG A 504 -23.44 16.49 21.83
CA ARG A 504 -24.82 16.37 22.33
C ARG A 504 -25.18 14.92 22.68
N ASP A 505 -24.79 13.98 21.83
CA ASP A 505 -25.19 12.58 21.96
C ASP A 505 -24.38 11.79 23.02
N PHE A 506 -23.09 12.15 23.19
CA PHE A 506 -22.16 11.40 24.05
C PHE A 506 -21.57 12.22 25.21
N GLY A 507 -21.85 13.51 25.29
CA GLY A 507 -21.31 14.44 26.28
C GLY A 507 -20.01 15.11 25.83
N ARG A 508 -19.26 15.72 26.76
CA ARG A 508 -18.01 16.41 26.46
C ARG A 508 -17.03 15.45 25.75
N LEU A 509 -16.54 15.85 24.60
CA LEU A 509 -15.61 15.09 23.78
C LEU A 509 -14.19 15.66 23.89
N GLY A 510 -13.23 14.81 24.31
CA GLY A 510 -11.81 15.10 24.24
C GLY A 510 -11.31 16.30 25.05
N ASP A 511 -10.03 16.29 25.38
CA ASP A 511 -9.25 17.41 25.87
C ASP A 511 -7.85 17.30 25.25
N PRO A 512 -7.44 18.23 24.40
CA PRO A 512 -8.07 19.50 24.02
C PRO A 512 -9.34 19.35 23.16
N ALA A 513 -10.05 20.48 22.96
CA ALA A 513 -11.26 20.53 22.12
C ALA A 513 -11.01 19.92 20.72
N PRO A 514 -12.01 19.20 20.15
CA PRO A 514 -11.89 18.57 18.84
C PRO A 514 -11.52 19.56 17.73
N ALA A 515 -10.65 19.12 16.81
CA ALA A 515 -10.27 19.91 15.64
C ALA A 515 -11.26 19.71 14.49
N VAL A 516 -11.54 20.77 13.74
CA VAL A 516 -12.32 20.68 12.49
C VAL A 516 -11.36 20.68 11.31
N VAL A 517 -11.37 19.59 10.55
CA VAL A 517 -10.57 19.46 9.31
C VAL A 517 -11.53 18.98 8.20
N PRO A 518 -11.94 19.87 7.28
CA PRO A 518 -12.78 19.49 6.16
C PRO A 518 -12.14 18.39 5.32
N LEU A 519 -12.95 17.48 4.82
CA LEU A 519 -12.46 16.44 3.91
C LEU A 519 -12.08 17.08 2.57
N GLY A 520 -11.00 16.55 1.97
CA GLY A 520 -10.49 17.00 0.69
C GLY A 520 -10.31 15.84 -0.28
N LEU A 521 -10.35 16.14 -1.57
CA LEU A 521 -10.27 15.17 -2.64
C LEU A 521 -9.14 15.52 -3.62
N PRO A 522 -8.56 14.53 -4.30
CA PRO A 522 -7.69 14.78 -5.44
C PRO A 522 -8.47 15.49 -6.55
N ASP A 523 -7.84 16.45 -7.21
CA ASP A 523 -8.40 17.06 -8.40
C ASP A 523 -8.29 16.10 -9.58
N ARG A 524 -9.44 15.64 -10.08
CA ARG A 524 -9.52 14.65 -11.16
C ARG A 524 -10.34 15.22 -12.30
N PRO A 525 -9.69 15.85 -13.33
CA PRO A 525 -10.39 16.27 -14.52
C PRO A 525 -10.93 15.05 -15.27
N ALA A 526 -12.17 15.16 -15.76
CA ALA A 526 -12.81 14.10 -16.55
C ALA A 526 -13.51 14.70 -17.76
N ALA A 527 -13.55 13.93 -18.86
CA ALA A 527 -14.41 14.25 -19.99
C ALA A 527 -15.88 14.06 -19.58
N PRO A 528 -16.82 14.96 -19.98
CA PRO A 528 -18.21 14.82 -19.63
C PRO A 528 -18.84 13.59 -20.28
N ALA A 529 -19.68 12.87 -19.52
CA ALA A 529 -20.49 11.79 -20.05
C ALA A 529 -21.44 12.30 -21.16
N PRO A 530 -21.78 11.47 -22.15
CA PRO A 530 -22.74 11.86 -23.18
C PRO A 530 -24.10 12.27 -22.60
N LYS A 531 -24.63 13.38 -23.06
CA LYS A 531 -26.03 13.79 -22.78
C LYS A 531 -26.67 14.31 -24.07
N PRO A 532 -28.00 14.24 -24.22
CA PRO A 532 -28.69 14.80 -25.37
C PRO A 532 -28.39 16.31 -25.51
N PRO A 533 -28.16 16.82 -26.73
CA PRO A 533 -27.94 18.25 -26.96
C PRO A 533 -29.08 19.10 -26.40
N GLY A 534 -28.72 20.24 -25.77
CA GLY A 534 -29.70 21.17 -25.19
C GLY A 534 -30.26 20.76 -23.83
N ARG A 535 -30.11 19.51 -23.38
CA ARG A 535 -30.60 19.04 -22.08
C ARG A 535 -29.88 19.68 -20.92
N VAL A 536 -30.62 20.07 -19.89
CA VAL A 536 -30.15 20.46 -18.57
C VAL A 536 -30.22 19.26 -17.64
N ARG A 537 -29.10 18.86 -17.06
CA ARG A 537 -28.98 17.66 -16.22
C ARG A 537 -28.84 18.03 -14.75
N VAL A 538 -29.76 17.55 -13.91
CA VAL A 538 -29.62 17.54 -12.45
C VAL A 538 -29.17 16.17 -12.02
N LEU A 539 -28.03 16.10 -11.33
CA LEU A 539 -27.40 14.86 -10.88
C LEU A 539 -27.51 14.72 -9.36
N THR A 540 -27.82 13.53 -8.89
CA THR A 540 -27.58 13.10 -7.51
C THR A 540 -26.73 11.83 -7.47
N VAL A 541 -25.87 11.70 -6.46
CA VAL A 541 -24.95 10.56 -6.30
C VAL A 541 -25.01 10.04 -4.87
N GLY A 542 -25.16 8.73 -4.74
CA GLY A 542 -25.15 8.05 -3.45
C GLY A 542 -26.03 6.81 -3.42
N ARG A 543 -26.04 6.11 -2.29
CA ARG A 543 -27.02 5.03 -2.08
C ARG A 543 -28.43 5.59 -2.15
N LEU A 544 -29.31 4.92 -2.90
CA LEU A 544 -30.68 5.39 -3.03
C LEU A 544 -31.49 4.96 -1.79
N GLU A 545 -31.47 5.82 -0.76
CA GLU A 545 -32.08 5.60 0.54
C GLU A 545 -32.74 6.88 1.04
N GLU A 546 -33.72 6.78 1.99
CA GLU A 546 -34.43 7.92 2.56
C GLU A 546 -33.49 8.95 3.21
N ARG A 547 -32.44 8.49 3.89
CA ARG A 547 -31.46 9.38 4.52
C ARG A 547 -30.81 10.33 3.53
N LYS A 548 -30.60 9.86 2.29
CA LYS A 548 -30.03 10.65 1.19
C LYS A 548 -31.05 11.54 0.50
N GLY A 549 -32.36 11.43 0.87
CA GLY A 549 -33.44 12.23 0.31
C GLY A 549 -33.79 11.83 -1.13
N THR A 550 -33.65 10.54 -1.47
CA THR A 550 -34.00 10.04 -2.82
C THR A 550 -35.46 10.28 -3.15
N ASP A 551 -36.37 10.13 -2.17
CA ASP A 551 -37.77 10.47 -2.25
C ASP A 551 -37.98 11.96 -2.55
N LEU A 552 -37.26 12.85 -1.88
CA LEU A 552 -37.35 14.31 -2.10
C LEU A 552 -36.86 14.70 -3.50
N PHE A 553 -35.78 14.06 -3.96
CA PHE A 553 -35.21 14.28 -5.30
C PHE A 553 -36.20 13.88 -6.39
N LEU A 554 -36.83 12.71 -6.25
CA LEU A 554 -37.83 12.21 -7.21
C LEU A 554 -39.13 13.03 -7.17
N ALA A 555 -39.56 13.48 -5.99
CA ALA A 555 -40.72 14.39 -5.87
C ALA A 555 -40.44 15.75 -6.52
N ALA A 556 -39.24 16.31 -6.35
CA ALA A 556 -38.86 17.56 -7.03
C ALA A 556 -38.76 17.36 -8.55
N ALA A 557 -38.33 16.19 -9.03
CA ALA A 557 -38.36 15.85 -10.45
C ALA A 557 -39.80 15.86 -11.00
N ALA A 558 -40.74 15.27 -10.28
CA ALA A 558 -42.15 15.23 -10.68
C ALA A 558 -42.77 16.63 -10.82
N GLU A 559 -42.34 17.60 -9.98
CA GLU A 559 -42.81 18.99 -10.09
C GLU A 559 -42.14 19.78 -11.22
N LEU A 560 -40.82 19.54 -11.47
CA LEU A 560 -40.04 20.38 -12.38
C LEU A 560 -40.02 19.88 -13.84
N LEU A 561 -40.12 18.56 -14.07
CA LEU A 561 -40.06 17.98 -15.42
C LEU A 561 -41.21 18.41 -16.34
N PRO A 562 -42.46 18.62 -15.87
CA PRO A 562 -43.51 19.20 -16.69
C PRO A 562 -43.26 20.64 -17.13
N GLU A 563 -42.58 21.45 -16.30
CA GLU A 563 -42.32 22.86 -16.58
C GLU A 563 -41.11 23.07 -17.53
N PHE A 564 -40.09 22.18 -17.45
CA PHE A 564 -38.85 22.30 -18.19
C PHE A 564 -38.69 21.11 -19.18
N PRO A 565 -39.07 21.28 -20.45
CA PRO A 565 -39.04 20.18 -21.44
C PRO A 565 -37.63 19.61 -21.68
N ASP A 566 -36.60 20.42 -21.53
CA ASP A 566 -35.19 20.03 -21.73
C ASP A 566 -34.49 19.54 -20.46
N LEU A 567 -35.20 19.34 -19.36
CA LEU A 567 -34.68 18.91 -18.09
C LEU A 567 -34.62 17.37 -18.01
N GLU A 568 -33.54 16.83 -17.45
CA GLU A 568 -33.41 15.43 -17.04
C GLU A 568 -32.88 15.34 -15.61
N PHE A 569 -33.31 14.32 -14.87
CA PHE A 569 -32.81 13.97 -13.54
C PHE A 569 -32.07 12.66 -13.61
N VAL A 570 -30.84 12.63 -13.08
CA VAL A 570 -29.97 11.45 -13.12
C VAL A 570 -29.58 11.02 -11.70
N LEU A 571 -29.79 9.74 -11.41
CA LEU A 571 -29.43 9.12 -10.13
C LEU A 571 -28.32 8.10 -10.37
N VAL A 572 -27.21 8.26 -9.63
CA VAL A 572 -26.07 7.34 -9.68
C VAL A 572 -25.83 6.77 -8.28
N GLY A 573 -25.78 5.44 -8.20
CA GLY A 573 -25.51 4.71 -6.97
C GLY A 573 -26.38 3.48 -6.82
N ASN A 574 -26.20 2.75 -5.71
CA ASN A 574 -26.90 1.51 -5.47
C ASN A 574 -28.43 1.72 -5.40
N ASP A 575 -29.12 1.22 -6.40
CA ASP A 575 -30.58 1.29 -6.56
C ASP A 575 -31.29 -0.04 -6.21
N ALA A 576 -30.56 -1.04 -5.70
CA ALA A 576 -31.10 -2.30 -5.22
C ALA A 576 -31.51 -2.27 -3.73
N ILE A 577 -31.27 -1.16 -3.03
CA ILE A 577 -31.61 -1.01 -1.62
C ILE A 577 -33.12 -0.84 -1.49
N PRO A 578 -33.80 -1.64 -0.63
CA PRO A 578 -35.22 -1.44 -0.35
C PRO A 578 -35.46 -0.06 0.27
N ALA A 579 -36.50 0.63 -0.21
CA ALA A 579 -36.98 1.87 0.40
C ALA A 579 -37.70 1.57 1.73
N GLU A 580 -37.45 2.35 2.77
CA GLU A 580 -38.06 2.10 4.08
C GLU A 580 -39.54 2.52 4.12
N ARG A 581 -39.92 3.57 3.37
CA ARG A 581 -41.25 4.18 3.36
C ARG A 581 -42.07 3.84 2.12
N HIS A 582 -41.49 3.13 1.15
CA HIS A 582 -42.13 2.78 -0.11
C HIS A 582 -41.96 1.29 -0.44
N PRO A 583 -42.93 0.67 -1.15
CA PRO A 583 -42.76 -0.73 -1.56
C PRO A 583 -41.61 -0.94 -2.54
N GLY A 584 -40.77 -1.93 -2.30
CA GLY A 584 -39.63 -2.28 -3.19
C GLY A 584 -38.48 -1.29 -3.10
N THR A 585 -37.80 -1.08 -4.21
CA THR A 585 -36.70 -0.10 -4.33
C THR A 585 -37.23 1.24 -4.81
N PHE A 586 -36.43 2.32 -4.68
CA PHE A 586 -36.83 3.65 -5.19
C PHE A 586 -37.08 3.66 -6.69
N ARG A 587 -36.36 2.83 -7.48
CA ARG A 587 -36.63 2.69 -8.91
C ARG A 587 -38.01 2.05 -9.15
N GLN A 588 -38.31 0.95 -8.47
CA GLN A 588 -39.59 0.25 -8.58
C GLN A 588 -40.77 1.16 -8.12
N TRP A 589 -40.58 1.87 -7.01
CA TRP A 589 -41.56 2.85 -6.57
C TRP A 589 -41.81 3.95 -7.61
N PHE A 590 -40.75 4.54 -8.17
CA PHE A 590 -40.85 5.57 -9.20
C PHE A 590 -41.57 5.05 -10.45
N GLU A 591 -41.23 3.84 -10.93
CA GLU A 591 -41.88 3.23 -12.09
C GLU A 591 -43.37 2.96 -11.87
N GLN A 592 -43.76 2.59 -10.64
CA GLN A 592 -45.17 2.39 -10.28
C GLN A 592 -45.94 3.70 -10.18
N GLU A 593 -45.38 4.72 -9.56
CA GLU A 593 -46.05 5.99 -9.28
C GLU A 593 -46.07 6.92 -10.48
N TYR A 594 -45.00 6.98 -11.23
CA TYR A 594 -44.78 7.97 -12.29
C TYR A 594 -44.46 7.36 -13.66
N GLY A 595 -44.38 6.04 -13.81
CA GLY A 595 -43.99 5.41 -15.05
C GLY A 595 -44.90 5.68 -16.25
N ALA A 596 -46.16 6.04 -16.02
CA ALA A 596 -47.10 6.43 -17.06
C ALA A 596 -47.03 7.93 -17.47
N GLU A 597 -46.27 8.73 -16.74
CA GLU A 597 -46.16 10.16 -17.02
C GLU A 597 -45.34 10.43 -18.29
N PRO A 598 -45.70 11.41 -19.13
CA PRO A 598 -45.00 11.70 -20.39
C PRO A 598 -43.52 12.10 -20.23
N TRP A 599 -43.12 12.43 -19.03
CA TRP A 599 -41.78 12.87 -18.69
C TRP A 599 -40.96 11.77 -17.94
N ALA A 600 -41.52 10.63 -17.64
CA ALA A 600 -40.90 9.61 -16.82
C ALA A 600 -39.55 9.11 -17.38
N ASP A 601 -39.40 9.04 -18.72
CA ASP A 601 -38.14 8.67 -19.40
C ASP A 601 -36.97 9.64 -19.17
N ARG A 602 -37.26 10.83 -18.64
CA ARG A 602 -36.26 11.85 -18.29
C ARG A 602 -35.74 11.71 -16.87
N VAL A 603 -36.17 10.70 -16.11
CA VAL A 603 -35.60 10.30 -14.82
C VAL A 603 -34.76 9.04 -15.07
N VAL A 604 -33.42 9.15 -14.97
CA VAL A 604 -32.49 8.12 -15.39
C VAL A 604 -31.77 7.51 -14.19
N PHE A 605 -32.01 6.24 -13.94
CA PHE A 605 -31.30 5.46 -12.92
C PHE A 605 -30.11 4.77 -13.57
N ARG A 606 -28.88 5.15 -13.20
CA ARG A 606 -27.63 4.58 -13.72
C ARG A 606 -27.14 3.34 -12.96
N GLY A 607 -27.64 3.11 -11.74
CA GLY A 607 -27.05 2.12 -10.83
C GLY A 607 -25.67 2.53 -10.34
N GLU A 608 -24.93 1.55 -9.82
CA GLU A 608 -23.53 1.76 -9.46
C GLU A 608 -22.65 1.81 -10.71
N VAL A 609 -21.76 2.78 -10.77
CA VAL A 609 -20.81 2.96 -11.89
C VAL A 609 -19.38 3.03 -11.39
N PRO A 610 -18.38 2.63 -12.20
CA PRO A 610 -16.96 2.82 -11.89
C PRO A 610 -16.60 4.30 -11.68
N ASP A 611 -15.56 4.57 -10.90
CA ASP A 611 -15.10 5.93 -10.57
C ASP A 611 -14.90 6.82 -11.80
N GLU A 612 -14.32 6.30 -12.88
CA GLU A 612 -14.12 7.05 -14.12
C GLU A 612 -15.45 7.53 -14.73
N GLN A 613 -16.45 6.65 -14.76
CA GLN A 613 -17.78 7.00 -15.24
C GLN A 613 -18.50 7.96 -14.27
N LEU A 614 -18.30 7.80 -12.96
CA LEU A 614 -18.85 8.72 -11.96
C LEU A 614 -18.31 10.15 -12.18
N HIS A 615 -17.00 10.31 -12.38
CA HIS A 615 -16.41 11.61 -12.68
C HIS A 615 -16.90 12.18 -14.01
N ALA A 616 -17.16 11.34 -15.01
CA ALA A 616 -17.77 11.77 -16.27
C ALA A 616 -19.20 12.27 -16.10
N GLU A 617 -20.01 11.64 -15.21
CA GLU A 617 -21.38 12.14 -14.87
C GLU A 617 -21.32 13.49 -14.14
N TYR A 618 -20.39 13.68 -13.19
CA TYR A 618 -20.17 15.01 -12.57
C TYR A 618 -19.77 16.06 -13.63
N ALA A 619 -18.89 15.71 -14.56
CA ALA A 619 -18.48 16.62 -15.63
C ALA A 619 -19.61 16.92 -16.64
N ALA A 620 -20.60 16.04 -16.76
CA ALA A 620 -21.73 16.22 -17.67
C ALA A 620 -22.92 16.95 -17.05
N CYS A 621 -23.08 16.91 -15.73
CA CYS A 621 -24.22 17.56 -15.08
C CYS A 621 -24.16 19.09 -15.14
N ASP A 622 -25.30 19.74 -15.06
CA ASP A 622 -25.43 21.20 -15.03
C ASP A 622 -25.67 21.71 -13.60
N VAL A 623 -26.32 20.90 -12.77
CA VAL A 623 -26.59 21.16 -11.34
C VAL A 623 -26.41 19.84 -10.59
N PHE A 624 -25.72 19.89 -9.47
CA PHE A 624 -25.68 18.77 -8.54
C PHE A 624 -26.65 19.00 -7.40
N CYS A 625 -27.43 17.98 -7.02
CA CYS A 625 -28.44 18.09 -5.98
C CYS A 625 -28.33 16.99 -4.94
N LEU A 626 -28.17 17.35 -3.66
CA LEU A 626 -28.15 16.43 -2.53
C LEU A 626 -29.15 16.83 -1.44
N PRO A 627 -30.43 16.41 -1.53
CA PRO A 627 -31.43 16.74 -0.54
C PRO A 627 -31.39 15.83 0.68
N ALA A 628 -30.19 15.41 1.11
CA ALA A 628 -30.02 14.46 2.21
C ALA A 628 -30.53 15.01 3.53
N ARG A 629 -31.22 14.17 4.31
CA ARG A 629 -31.74 14.52 5.65
C ARG A 629 -30.62 14.75 6.65
N TYR A 630 -29.45 14.09 6.44
CA TYR A 630 -28.23 14.33 7.20
C TYR A 630 -27.00 13.80 6.46
N GLU A 631 -25.95 14.59 6.48
CA GLU A 631 -24.58 14.22 6.14
C GLU A 631 -23.60 14.82 7.15
N SER A 632 -22.64 14.03 7.62
CA SER A 632 -21.56 14.54 8.48
C SER A 632 -20.66 15.55 7.75
N PHE A 633 -20.58 15.42 6.42
CA PHE A 633 -19.84 16.33 5.54
C PHE A 633 -20.57 16.49 4.20
N GLY A 634 -20.51 15.50 3.32
CA GLY A 634 -21.09 15.55 1.98
C GLY A 634 -20.02 15.58 0.90
N LEU A 635 -19.12 14.58 0.89
CA LEU A 635 -18.05 14.48 -0.12
C LEU A 635 -18.53 14.63 -1.56
N VAL A 636 -19.72 14.11 -1.88
CA VAL A 636 -20.31 14.20 -3.22
C VAL A 636 -20.62 15.65 -3.66
N LEU A 637 -20.85 16.57 -2.71
CA LEU A 637 -20.94 18.00 -3.00
C LEU A 637 -19.56 18.55 -3.43
N VAL A 638 -18.53 18.15 -2.71
CA VAL A 638 -17.15 18.56 -3.01
C VAL A 638 -16.67 17.97 -4.35
N GLU A 639 -17.08 16.74 -4.69
CA GLU A 639 -16.85 16.12 -6.00
C GLU A 639 -17.49 16.97 -7.12
N ALA A 640 -18.75 17.37 -6.97
CA ALA A 640 -19.42 18.24 -7.93
C ALA A 640 -18.75 19.62 -8.06
N MET A 641 -18.36 20.22 -6.93
CA MET A 641 -17.63 21.49 -6.90
C MET A 641 -16.26 21.39 -7.59
N ALA A 642 -15.56 20.26 -7.46
CA ALA A 642 -14.32 20.00 -8.18
C ALA A 642 -14.50 20.02 -9.70
N HIS A 643 -15.69 19.62 -10.19
CA HIS A 643 -16.06 19.70 -11.61
C HIS A 643 -16.71 21.05 -11.99
N GLY A 644 -16.68 22.05 -11.09
CA GLY A 644 -17.22 23.37 -11.37
C GLY A 644 -18.75 23.38 -11.52
N ARG A 645 -19.45 22.51 -10.78
CA ARG A 645 -20.92 22.44 -10.81
C ARG A 645 -21.52 23.18 -9.62
N PRO A 646 -22.56 24.01 -9.84
CA PRO A 646 -23.32 24.59 -8.75
C PRO A 646 -24.04 23.48 -7.99
N VAL A 647 -24.15 23.62 -6.67
CA VAL A 647 -24.68 22.59 -5.80
C VAL A 647 -25.96 23.04 -5.12
N VAL A 648 -26.96 22.16 -5.03
CA VAL A 648 -28.16 22.36 -4.21
C VAL A 648 -28.17 21.30 -3.14
N ALA A 649 -28.27 21.70 -1.88
CA ALA A 649 -28.25 20.76 -0.76
C ALA A 649 -29.27 21.12 0.30
N ALA A 650 -29.67 20.16 1.13
CA ALA A 650 -30.45 20.47 2.33
C ALA A 650 -29.53 21.16 3.37
N ALA A 651 -30.08 22.15 4.08
CA ALA A 651 -29.41 22.86 5.18
C ALA A 651 -29.30 21.96 6.43
N ALA A 652 -28.64 20.81 6.31
CA ALA A 652 -28.53 19.79 7.35
C ALA A 652 -27.11 19.26 7.46
N GLY A 653 -26.63 19.05 8.69
CA GLY A 653 -25.29 18.52 8.95
C GLY A 653 -24.18 19.38 8.35
N GLY A 654 -23.10 18.73 7.91
CA GLY A 654 -21.95 19.40 7.29
C GLY A 654 -22.22 20.05 5.95
N MET A 655 -23.32 19.71 5.27
CA MET A 655 -23.67 20.28 3.97
C MET A 655 -23.84 21.81 4.03
N ALA A 656 -24.43 22.32 5.13
CA ALA A 656 -24.59 23.73 5.37
C ALA A 656 -23.28 24.50 5.58
N GLU A 657 -22.18 23.79 5.88
CA GLU A 657 -20.84 24.37 6.01
C GLU A 657 -20.09 24.39 4.66
N ILE A 658 -20.49 23.55 3.70
CA ILE A 658 -19.87 23.45 2.36
C ILE A 658 -20.49 24.46 1.41
N VAL A 659 -21.84 24.54 1.36
CA VAL A 659 -22.58 25.36 0.40
C VAL A 659 -22.66 26.79 0.90
N GLU A 660 -22.07 27.72 0.16
CA GLU A 660 -22.25 29.15 0.37
C GLU A 660 -23.53 29.59 -0.37
N ASP A 661 -24.62 29.74 0.41
CA ASP A 661 -25.96 30.01 -0.14
C ASP A 661 -25.99 31.28 -0.99
N GLY A 662 -26.51 31.17 -2.22
CA GLY A 662 -26.52 32.25 -3.21
C GLY A 662 -25.21 32.49 -3.92
N ALA A 663 -24.05 31.85 -3.52
CA ALA A 663 -22.74 32.03 -4.11
C ALA A 663 -22.25 30.78 -4.84
N THR A 664 -22.13 29.64 -4.16
CA THR A 664 -21.67 28.37 -4.78
C THR A 664 -22.85 27.46 -5.15
N GLY A 665 -24.05 27.81 -4.71
CA GLY A 665 -25.26 27.03 -4.89
C GLY A 665 -26.38 27.55 -4.00
N PHE A 666 -27.34 26.67 -3.68
CA PHE A 666 -28.48 27.02 -2.81
C PHE A 666 -28.69 25.97 -1.73
N LEU A 667 -29.18 26.44 -0.55
CA LEU A 667 -29.60 25.61 0.54
C LEU A 667 -31.13 25.52 0.59
N ALA A 668 -31.67 24.30 0.61
CA ALA A 668 -33.09 24.02 0.82
C ALA A 668 -33.35 23.67 2.29
N PHE A 669 -34.55 23.98 2.80
CA PHE A 669 -34.92 23.47 4.10
C PHE A 669 -34.99 21.95 4.11
N PRO A 670 -34.44 21.30 5.15
CA PRO A 670 -34.47 19.84 5.26
C PRO A 670 -35.93 19.31 5.16
N ASP A 671 -36.07 18.16 4.51
CA ASP A 671 -37.37 17.44 4.37
C ASP A 671 -38.49 18.24 3.69
N SER A 672 -38.14 19.20 2.81
CA SER A 672 -39.08 20.11 2.15
C SER A 672 -38.93 20.11 0.62
N VAL A 673 -39.84 19.41 -0.08
CA VAL A 673 -39.89 19.42 -1.55
C VAL A 673 -40.11 20.84 -2.10
N PRO A 674 -41.05 21.67 -1.58
CA PRO A 674 -41.23 23.04 -2.09
C PRO A 674 -39.98 23.91 -1.97
N SER A 675 -39.20 23.75 -0.87
CA SER A 675 -37.96 24.49 -0.69
C SER A 675 -36.86 23.99 -1.66
N LEU A 676 -36.81 22.67 -1.92
CA LEU A 676 -35.88 22.07 -2.86
C LEU A 676 -36.14 22.54 -4.30
N VAL A 677 -37.42 22.55 -4.70
CA VAL A 677 -37.89 23.07 -6.00
C VAL A 677 -37.54 24.56 -6.14
N ALA A 678 -37.78 25.36 -5.10
CA ALA A 678 -37.45 26.78 -5.09
C ALA A 678 -35.93 27.03 -5.23
N ALA A 679 -35.11 26.17 -4.65
CA ALA A 679 -33.62 26.23 -4.76
C ALA A 679 -33.14 25.81 -6.15
N LEU A 680 -33.76 24.82 -6.79
CA LEU A 680 -33.39 24.34 -8.12
C LEU A 680 -33.80 25.31 -9.24
N ARG A 681 -34.99 25.85 -9.17
CA ARG A 681 -35.65 26.67 -10.22
C ARG A 681 -34.75 27.80 -10.79
N PRO A 682 -34.07 28.64 -9.99
CA PRO A 682 -33.20 29.69 -10.49
C PRO A 682 -32.02 29.17 -11.33
N LEU A 683 -31.51 27.97 -10.97
CA LEU A 683 -30.40 27.34 -11.72
C LEU A 683 -30.90 26.67 -13.00
N LEU A 684 -32.13 26.21 -13.06
CA LEU A 684 -32.72 25.64 -14.27
C LEU A 684 -33.07 26.72 -15.29
N ALA A 685 -33.60 27.86 -14.84
CA ALA A 685 -34.07 28.94 -15.70
C ALA A 685 -32.92 29.84 -16.25
N ASP A 686 -31.80 29.98 -15.52
CA ASP A 686 -30.71 30.93 -15.86
C ASP A 686 -29.38 30.23 -16.07
N PRO A 687 -28.95 30.02 -17.33
CA PRO A 687 -27.67 29.40 -17.66
C PRO A 687 -26.46 30.25 -17.26
N VAL A 688 -26.59 31.58 -17.23
CA VAL A 688 -25.50 32.48 -16.83
C VAL A 688 -25.21 32.33 -15.34
N ARG A 689 -26.26 32.41 -14.54
CA ARG A 689 -26.21 32.20 -13.08
C ARG A 689 -25.65 30.81 -12.74
N ARG A 690 -26.09 29.79 -13.44
CA ARG A 690 -25.61 28.43 -13.31
C ARG A 690 -24.09 28.34 -13.55
N ALA A 691 -23.59 28.96 -14.62
CA ALA A 691 -22.17 29.00 -14.94
C ALA A 691 -21.35 29.83 -13.92
N GLU A 692 -21.86 30.95 -13.44
CA GLU A 692 -21.21 31.80 -12.43
C GLU A 692 -21.05 31.07 -11.09
N MET A 693 -22.15 30.46 -10.60
CA MET A 693 -22.12 29.66 -9.37
C MET A 693 -21.21 28.44 -9.51
N GLY A 694 -21.18 27.77 -10.67
CA GLY A 694 -20.28 26.67 -10.94
C GLY A 694 -18.81 27.09 -10.85
N ARG A 695 -18.45 28.26 -11.42
CA ARG A 695 -17.09 28.82 -11.27
C ARG A 695 -16.77 29.18 -9.81
N ALA A 696 -17.73 29.69 -9.06
CA ALA A 696 -17.57 29.98 -7.63
C ALA A 696 -17.37 28.68 -6.81
N ALA A 697 -18.14 27.65 -7.10
CA ALA A 697 -18.01 26.32 -6.50
C ALA A 697 -16.61 25.72 -6.76
N ARG A 698 -16.09 25.83 -7.98
CA ARG A 698 -14.73 25.39 -8.32
C ARG A 698 -13.65 26.15 -7.52
N ARG A 699 -13.76 27.46 -7.42
CA ARG A 699 -12.83 28.26 -6.60
C ARG A 699 -12.89 27.89 -5.11
N ALA A 700 -14.07 27.60 -4.59
CA ALA A 700 -14.25 27.15 -3.19
C ALA A 700 -13.60 25.78 -2.98
N PHE A 701 -13.72 24.83 -3.94
CA PHE A 701 -13.00 23.56 -3.93
C PHE A 701 -11.47 23.76 -3.87
N GLU A 702 -10.93 24.56 -4.78
CA GLU A 702 -9.48 24.81 -4.86
C GLU A 702 -8.93 25.47 -3.59
N ALA A 703 -9.70 26.34 -2.97
CA ALA A 703 -9.30 27.07 -1.77
C ALA A 703 -9.42 26.25 -0.45
N ARG A 704 -10.31 25.24 -0.39
CA ARG A 704 -10.71 24.63 0.90
C ARG A 704 -10.76 23.09 0.91
N TYR A 705 -10.96 22.43 -0.24
CA TYR A 705 -11.37 21.04 -0.28
C TYR A 705 -10.45 20.14 -1.13
N THR A 706 -9.23 20.58 -1.43
CA THR A 706 -8.26 19.72 -2.08
C THR A 706 -7.65 18.73 -1.09
N ALA A 707 -7.25 17.55 -1.56
CA ALA A 707 -6.53 16.55 -0.75
C ALA A 707 -5.27 17.14 -0.09
N ALA A 708 -4.57 18.05 -0.78
CA ALA A 708 -3.38 18.70 -0.24
C ALA A 708 -3.67 19.57 1.00
N ILE A 709 -4.78 20.32 0.97
CA ILE A 709 -5.22 21.15 2.12
C ILE A 709 -5.61 20.24 3.29
N MET A 710 -6.45 19.24 3.05
CA MET A 710 -6.85 18.26 4.07
C MET A 710 -5.64 17.57 4.68
N THR A 711 -4.69 17.12 3.86
CA THR A 711 -3.46 16.44 4.33
C THR A 711 -2.63 17.36 5.22
N ARG A 712 -2.40 18.60 4.81
CA ARG A 712 -1.67 19.61 5.60
C ARG A 712 -2.33 19.85 6.96
N ASP A 713 -3.65 20.04 6.97
CA ASP A 713 -4.40 20.38 8.19
C ASP A 713 -4.50 19.17 9.13
N THR A 714 -4.70 17.95 8.59
CA THR A 714 -4.66 16.70 9.36
C THR A 714 -3.25 16.46 9.95
N LEU A 715 -2.19 16.69 9.17
CA LEU A 715 -0.80 16.57 9.63
C LEU A 715 -0.52 17.52 10.80
N ALA A 716 -1.07 18.73 10.81
CA ALA A 716 -0.95 19.64 11.94
C ALA A 716 -1.58 19.06 13.21
N VAL A 717 -2.74 18.40 13.10
CA VAL A 717 -3.38 17.68 14.23
C VAL A 717 -2.49 16.52 14.71
N PHE A 718 -1.93 15.73 13.79
CA PHE A 718 -1.04 14.61 14.12
C PHE A 718 0.23 15.06 14.83
N ARG A 719 0.89 16.11 14.35
CA ARG A 719 2.06 16.71 15.01
C ARG A 719 1.75 17.22 16.40
N ALA A 720 0.59 17.85 16.58
CA ALA A 720 0.15 18.32 17.90
C ALA A 720 -0.16 17.15 18.85
N ALA A 721 -0.62 16.01 18.34
CA ALA A 721 -0.82 14.81 19.13
C ALA A 721 0.51 14.18 19.56
N ALA A 722 1.43 13.98 18.63
CA ALA A 722 2.76 13.42 18.86
C ALA A 722 3.60 14.30 19.83
N GLY A 723 3.61 15.62 19.64
CA GLY A 723 4.34 16.56 20.52
C GLY A 723 3.79 16.67 21.95
N GLY A 724 2.50 16.36 22.15
CA GLY A 724 1.88 16.27 23.46
C GLY A 724 2.32 15.05 24.27
N ALA A 725 2.56 13.92 23.60
CA ALA A 725 3.05 12.69 24.23
C ALA A 725 4.50 12.83 24.72
N ALA A 726 5.37 13.51 23.94
CA ALA A 726 6.76 13.75 24.31
C ALA A 726 6.95 14.67 25.54
N ARG A 727 5.91 15.43 25.95
CA ARG A 727 5.94 16.28 27.16
C ARG A 727 5.35 15.59 28.40
N ALA A 728 4.67 14.45 28.21
CA ALA A 728 4.03 13.71 29.30
C ALA A 728 4.84 12.47 29.75
N ALA A 729 5.86 12.07 28.98
CA ALA A 729 6.84 11.02 29.31
C ALA A 729 8.15 11.66 29.83
#